data_46e602a37c8d7272863cf7f6ef619d22
#
_entry.id   46e602a37c8d7272863cf7f6ef619d22
#
_cell.length_a   1.000
_cell.length_b   1.000
_cell.length_c   1.000
_cell.angle_alpha   90.00
_cell.angle_beta   90.00
_cell.angle_gamma   90.00
#
_symmetry.space_group_name_H-M   'P 1'
#
loop_
_entity.id
_entity.type
_entity.pdbx_description
1 polymer ?
#
loop_
_entity_poly.entity_id
_entity_poly.type
_entity_poly.pdbx_seq_one_letter_code
_entity_poly.pdbx_strand_id
1 'polypeptide(L)'
;MNLFGNLTLSAFPHDPIIFGATILMSIVVIAVLSILTVKHRWTWLWKNWITTVDHKRIGIMYLILAFVMMVRGFIDAAMMRGQLAVSAGSAHGFLPPDHYDQVFTAHGVIMIFFVAMPLMFGLINLATPLLIGSRDVAFPFVNSLSLWLAVSGALLLNLSLSIGEFARTGWLAYPPLSELVYSPGVGVDYYIWCIQIAGVGSLLSGINFLVTILRMRAPGMTLMRMPVFVWTTLSAMSLVVIVFPILTVTLALLFLDRFYGMHFFSADFGGNPMMYINLIWSWGHPEVYILILPAFGIFSEVVPVFSRKQLFGYTTMIWATVAITFFSFIVWVHHFFTMGADANVNAFFGIATMIIAIPTGVKIFNWLFTMYRGRITFTTPMLWTMGFISTFTFGGMTGVLMAIPAADFQLHNSLFLIAHFHNTIIGGVIFGYFAGLAYWFPKFFGFKLNEKYGTYAFWCWVIGFFVAFLPIYIVGLMGMTRRLSHYDITTGWQPFLIIAAIGVCIIALGGVFQGIQLYVSFRDRKHNKDLTGDPWDGRTLEWSTSSPPPFYNFAHIPTVHGRHAFWDMKYGEAHMRPQHSSYEDIVMPKNTPLGFIIAAFALVFGFAIVWHITWLCAVALIGIIASVMVRSFDQETEYVVSAETVALIESRRHKTI
;
A
#
# COMPACT_ATOMS: atom_id res chain seq x y z
N MET A 1 -33.22 25.13 4.97
CA MET A 1 -32.01 24.28 5.00
C MET A 1 -30.85 25.12 5.51
N ASN A 2 -30.11 24.63 6.51
CA ASN A 2 -28.91 25.34 6.97
C ASN A 2 -27.82 25.28 5.85
N LEU A 3 -27.27 26.44 5.46
CA LEU A 3 -26.30 26.54 4.38
C LEU A 3 -25.04 25.67 4.62
N PHE A 4 -24.67 25.47 5.87
CA PHE A 4 -23.49 24.70 6.29
C PHE A 4 -23.85 23.31 6.86
N GLY A 5 -25.09 22.86 6.69
CA GLY A 5 -25.53 21.57 7.25
C GLY A 5 -25.34 21.53 8.77
N ASN A 6 -24.62 20.51 9.26
CA ASN A 6 -24.27 20.33 10.68
C ASN A 6 -22.90 20.96 11.06
N LEU A 7 -22.21 21.60 10.12
CA LEU A 7 -20.92 22.23 10.37
C LEU A 7 -21.09 23.51 11.18
N THR A 8 -20.48 23.55 12.37
CA THR A 8 -20.48 24.69 13.28
C THR A 8 -19.07 25.02 13.75
N LEU A 9 -18.87 26.16 14.41
CA LEU A 9 -17.55 26.54 14.95
C LEU A 9 -17.03 25.55 16.01
N SER A 10 -17.90 24.80 16.67
CA SER A 10 -17.51 23.75 17.63
C SER A 10 -16.87 22.53 16.95
N ALA A 11 -16.93 22.42 15.63
CA ALA A 11 -16.25 21.36 14.89
C ALA A 11 -14.71 21.54 14.83
N PHE A 12 -14.21 22.73 15.16
CA PHE A 12 -12.75 22.95 15.21
C PHE A 12 -12.18 22.41 16.52
N PRO A 13 -10.97 21.80 16.49
CA PRO A 13 -10.41 21.12 17.65
C PRO A 13 -10.08 22.07 18.78
N HIS A 14 -10.45 21.67 20.00
CA HIS A 14 -10.11 22.36 21.23
C HIS A 14 -9.04 21.63 22.07
N ASP A 15 -8.77 20.35 21.77
CA ASP A 15 -7.71 19.57 22.40
C ASP A 15 -6.33 20.11 21.98
N PRO A 16 -5.42 20.41 22.93
CA PRO A 16 -4.13 21.02 22.61
C PRO A 16 -3.25 20.20 21.66
N ILE A 17 -3.31 18.86 21.74
CA ILE A 17 -2.52 17.96 20.89
C ILE A 17 -3.04 18.01 19.45
N ILE A 18 -4.36 17.90 19.28
CA ILE A 18 -5.01 17.96 17.96
C ILE A 18 -4.83 19.34 17.34
N PHE A 19 -4.99 20.39 18.13
CA PHE A 19 -4.79 21.77 17.69
C PHE A 19 -3.33 22.01 17.24
N GLY A 20 -2.35 21.54 18.03
CA GLY A 20 -0.93 21.60 17.66
C GLY A 20 -0.61 20.84 16.39
N ALA A 21 -1.17 19.64 16.20
CA ALA A 21 -1.01 18.85 14.98
C ALA A 21 -1.64 19.55 13.75
N THR A 22 -2.80 20.17 13.91
CA THR A 22 -3.47 20.97 12.87
C THR A 22 -2.63 22.17 12.44
N ILE A 23 -2.04 22.90 13.41
CA ILE A 23 -1.14 24.02 13.13
C ILE A 23 0.09 23.53 12.36
N LEU A 24 0.73 22.45 12.81
CA LEU A 24 1.92 21.90 12.16
C LEU A 24 1.60 21.49 10.71
N MET A 25 0.50 20.78 10.48
CA MET A 25 0.04 20.42 9.14
C MET A 25 -0.17 21.67 8.27
N SER A 26 -0.85 22.68 8.82
CA SER A 26 -1.11 23.94 8.11
C SER A 26 0.19 24.66 7.72
N ILE A 27 1.17 24.71 8.63
CA ILE A 27 2.50 25.28 8.36
C ILE A 27 3.20 24.55 7.22
N VAL A 28 3.17 23.20 7.21
CA VAL A 28 3.78 22.40 6.14
C VAL A 28 3.10 22.68 4.79
N VAL A 29 1.76 22.70 4.75
CA VAL A 29 1.01 23.02 3.53
C VAL A 29 1.34 24.43 3.03
N ILE A 30 1.30 25.44 3.90
CA ILE A 30 1.64 26.82 3.56
C ILE A 30 3.08 26.94 3.05
N ALA A 31 4.03 26.25 3.68
CA ALA A 31 5.43 26.25 3.26
C ALA A 31 5.59 25.67 1.84
N VAL A 32 4.92 24.54 1.55
CA VAL A 32 4.94 23.91 0.21
C VAL A 32 4.33 24.86 -0.84
N LEU A 33 3.16 25.44 -0.57
CA LEU A 33 2.50 26.37 -1.46
C LEU A 33 3.36 27.63 -1.71
N SER A 34 3.99 28.16 -0.65
CA SER A 34 4.90 29.30 -0.73
C SER A 34 6.13 28.98 -1.59
N ILE A 35 6.76 27.81 -1.40
CA ILE A 35 7.89 27.37 -2.22
C ILE A 35 7.51 27.25 -3.69
N LEU A 36 6.36 26.66 -4.01
CA LEU A 36 5.86 26.55 -5.38
C LEU A 36 5.63 27.92 -6.02
N THR A 37 5.09 28.85 -5.26
CA THR A 37 4.81 30.22 -5.71
C THR A 37 6.11 31.01 -5.94
N VAL A 38 7.00 31.05 -4.96
CA VAL A 38 8.29 31.78 -5.03
C VAL A 38 9.20 31.21 -6.12
N LYS A 39 9.18 29.88 -6.31
CA LYS A 39 9.97 29.21 -7.36
C LYS A 39 9.28 29.21 -8.74
N HIS A 40 8.12 29.81 -8.88
CA HIS A 40 7.31 29.82 -10.11
C HIS A 40 7.09 28.43 -10.71
N ARG A 41 6.81 27.42 -9.84
CA ARG A 41 6.72 26.01 -10.24
C ARG A 41 5.29 25.50 -10.51
N TRP A 42 4.27 26.35 -10.43
CA TRP A 42 2.87 25.94 -10.63
C TRP A 42 2.60 25.36 -12.01
N THR A 43 3.08 26.00 -13.09
CA THR A 43 2.92 25.48 -14.47
C THR A 43 3.65 24.15 -14.66
N TRP A 44 4.85 24.02 -14.06
CA TRP A 44 5.60 22.77 -14.09
C TRP A 44 4.86 21.66 -13.34
N LEU A 45 4.33 21.93 -12.12
CA LEU A 45 3.55 20.99 -11.32
C LEU A 45 2.30 20.54 -12.09
N TRP A 46 1.55 21.51 -12.66
CA TRP A 46 0.34 21.24 -13.42
C TRP A 46 0.62 20.35 -14.63
N LYS A 47 1.52 20.76 -15.52
CA LYS A 47 1.77 20.05 -16.79
C LYS A 47 2.48 18.71 -16.63
N ASN A 48 3.32 18.54 -15.61
CA ASN A 48 4.15 17.35 -15.50
C ASN A 48 3.65 16.34 -14.47
N TRP A 49 2.82 16.74 -13.50
CA TRP A 49 2.41 15.90 -12.39
C TRP A 49 0.89 15.81 -12.24
N ILE A 50 0.19 16.95 -12.12
CA ILE A 50 -1.26 16.92 -11.83
C ILE A 50 -2.04 16.32 -13.01
N THR A 51 -1.70 16.67 -14.24
CA THR A 51 -2.42 16.22 -15.44
C THR A 51 -1.81 14.98 -16.08
N THR A 52 -0.73 14.42 -15.51
CA THR A 52 -0.02 13.28 -16.11
C THR A 52 -0.85 12.01 -16.15
N VAL A 53 -0.69 11.28 -17.24
CA VAL A 53 -1.20 9.91 -17.41
C VAL A 53 -0.06 8.88 -17.52
N ASP A 54 1.21 9.33 -17.49
CA ASP A 54 2.40 8.46 -17.51
C ASP A 54 2.43 7.60 -16.24
N HIS A 55 2.36 6.28 -16.40
CA HIS A 55 2.34 5.33 -15.30
C HIS A 55 3.54 5.46 -14.34
N LYS A 56 4.72 5.88 -14.83
CA LYS A 56 5.92 6.06 -13.99
C LYS A 56 5.76 7.24 -13.03
N ARG A 57 5.24 8.36 -13.52
CA ARG A 57 4.98 9.54 -12.69
C ARG A 57 3.86 9.28 -11.70
N ILE A 58 2.81 8.57 -12.13
CA ILE A 58 1.72 8.12 -11.25
C ILE A 58 2.28 7.21 -10.16
N GLY A 59 3.14 6.26 -10.50
CA GLY A 59 3.81 5.40 -9.52
C GLY A 59 4.62 6.19 -8.48
N ILE A 60 5.38 7.19 -8.91
CA ILE A 60 6.12 8.07 -7.99
C ILE A 60 5.17 8.85 -7.09
N MET A 61 4.04 9.36 -7.60
CA MET A 61 3.05 10.07 -6.78
C MET A 61 2.38 9.16 -5.74
N TYR A 62 2.09 7.90 -6.09
CA TYR A 62 1.63 6.89 -5.13
C TYR A 62 2.67 6.66 -4.01
N LEU A 63 3.95 6.56 -4.35
CA LEU A 63 5.02 6.41 -3.35
C LEU A 63 5.11 7.64 -2.44
N ILE A 64 5.00 8.85 -3.00
CA ILE A 64 4.99 10.10 -2.20
C ILE A 64 3.79 10.10 -1.24
N LEU A 65 2.59 9.77 -1.71
CA LEU A 65 1.41 9.64 -0.87
C LEU A 65 1.66 8.65 0.27
N ALA A 66 2.17 7.47 -0.05
CA ALA A 66 2.47 6.43 0.93
C ALA A 66 3.47 6.89 1.99
N PHE A 67 4.55 7.57 1.61
CA PHE A 67 5.55 8.05 2.55
C PHE A 67 5.04 9.18 3.44
N VAL A 68 4.24 10.11 2.91
CA VAL A 68 3.60 11.17 3.70
C VAL A 68 2.66 10.55 4.74
N MET A 69 1.82 9.62 4.32
CA MET A 69 0.88 8.93 5.20
C MET A 69 1.58 7.98 6.17
N MET A 70 2.71 7.39 5.80
CA MET A 70 3.53 6.56 6.69
C MET A 70 4.11 7.38 7.86
N VAL A 71 4.59 8.60 7.60
CA VAL A 71 5.05 9.51 8.67
C VAL A 71 3.90 9.81 9.62
N ARG A 72 2.71 10.14 9.09
CA ARG A 72 1.50 10.41 9.90
C ARG A 72 1.12 9.18 10.73
N GLY A 73 0.95 8.02 10.11
CA GLY A 73 0.55 6.79 10.80
C GLY A 73 1.62 6.27 11.78
N PHE A 74 2.91 6.52 11.52
CA PHE A 74 3.99 6.21 12.47
C PHE A 74 3.92 7.09 13.72
N ILE A 75 3.60 8.38 13.58
CA ILE A 75 3.40 9.28 14.72
C ILE A 75 2.25 8.76 15.59
N ASP A 76 1.14 8.33 15.00
CA ASP A 76 0.02 7.72 15.73
C ASP A 76 0.46 6.48 16.52
N ALA A 77 1.26 5.59 15.88
CA ALA A 77 1.80 4.40 16.55
C ALA A 77 2.73 4.76 17.72
N ALA A 78 3.60 5.76 17.53
CA ALA A 78 4.52 6.23 18.57
C ALA A 78 3.76 6.84 19.76
N MET A 79 2.71 7.60 19.50
CA MET A 79 1.82 8.14 20.53
C MET A 79 1.16 7.03 21.34
N MET A 80 0.59 6.01 20.69
CA MET A 80 -0.03 4.87 21.39
C MET A 80 0.99 4.09 22.23
N ARG A 81 2.19 3.85 21.73
CA ARG A 81 3.24 3.12 22.48
C ARG A 81 3.78 3.94 23.63
N GLY A 82 3.96 5.25 23.43
CA GLY A 82 4.32 6.17 24.51
C GLY A 82 3.26 6.21 25.60
N GLN A 83 1.97 6.30 25.23
CA GLN A 83 0.84 6.24 26.16
C GLN A 83 0.90 4.97 27.02
N LEU A 84 1.01 3.80 26.41
CA LEU A 84 1.03 2.52 27.13
C LEU A 84 2.28 2.34 28.01
N ALA A 85 3.41 2.95 27.67
CA ALA A 85 4.62 2.89 28.51
C ALA A 85 4.46 3.65 29.83
N VAL A 86 3.63 4.69 29.87
CA VAL A 86 3.51 5.60 31.04
C VAL A 86 2.14 5.55 31.71
N SER A 87 1.12 4.88 31.14
CA SER A 87 -0.26 4.86 31.65
C SER A 87 -0.55 3.67 32.57
N ALA A 88 0.21 3.46 33.62
CA ALA A 88 0.03 2.35 34.56
C ALA A 88 -0.43 2.85 35.95
N GLY A 89 -1.36 2.18 36.58
CA GLY A 89 -1.84 2.45 37.94
C GLY A 89 -2.48 3.83 38.07
N SER A 90 -1.95 4.69 38.92
CA SER A 90 -2.45 6.07 39.10
C SER A 90 -2.06 7.03 37.96
N ALA A 91 -1.14 6.65 37.09
CA ALA A 91 -0.69 7.46 35.97
C ALA A 91 -1.57 7.21 34.73
N HIS A 92 -2.37 8.20 34.33
CA HIS A 92 -3.29 8.09 33.20
C HIS A 92 -2.64 8.35 31.82
N GLY A 93 -1.33 8.66 31.80
CA GLY A 93 -0.64 9.01 30.57
C GLY A 93 -0.97 10.42 30.07
N PHE A 94 -0.79 10.66 28.77
CA PHE A 94 -0.96 11.98 28.14
C PHE A 94 -2.12 12.04 27.14
N LEU A 95 -2.67 10.89 26.70
CA LEU A 95 -3.81 10.83 25.79
C LEU A 95 -5.10 10.55 26.57
N PRO A 96 -6.14 11.42 26.45
CA PRO A 96 -7.49 11.07 26.88
C PRO A 96 -7.99 9.80 26.18
N PRO A 97 -8.84 8.95 26.79
CA PRO A 97 -9.32 7.71 26.20
C PRO A 97 -9.95 7.89 24.82
N ASP A 98 -10.82 8.88 24.67
CA ASP A 98 -11.47 9.19 23.39
C ASP A 98 -10.47 9.56 22.28
N HIS A 99 -9.43 10.32 22.63
CA HIS A 99 -8.39 10.67 21.67
C HIS A 99 -7.51 9.45 21.33
N TYR A 100 -7.21 8.60 22.31
CA TYR A 100 -6.49 7.34 22.08
C TYR A 100 -7.23 6.44 21.09
N ASP A 101 -8.56 6.31 21.21
CA ASP A 101 -9.37 5.50 20.31
C ASP A 101 -9.43 6.06 18.89
N GLN A 102 -9.44 7.39 18.72
CA GLN A 102 -9.33 8.03 17.41
C GLN A 102 -7.96 7.76 16.78
N VAL A 103 -6.86 7.93 17.54
CA VAL A 103 -5.49 7.65 17.08
C VAL A 103 -5.33 6.18 16.72
N PHE A 104 -5.88 5.28 17.53
CA PHE A 104 -5.88 3.84 17.27
C PHE A 104 -6.58 3.49 15.95
N THR A 105 -7.75 4.06 15.72
CA THR A 105 -8.54 3.84 14.50
C THR A 105 -7.85 4.45 13.29
N ALA A 106 -7.40 5.70 13.40
CA ALA A 106 -6.70 6.40 12.32
C ALA A 106 -5.42 5.69 11.91
N HIS A 107 -4.61 5.23 12.88
CA HIS A 107 -3.40 4.44 12.59
C HIS A 107 -3.72 3.21 11.72
N GLY A 108 -4.72 2.41 12.09
CA GLY A 108 -5.07 1.21 11.34
C GLY A 108 -5.52 1.53 9.91
N VAL A 109 -6.42 2.50 9.75
CA VAL A 109 -6.92 2.94 8.43
C VAL A 109 -5.79 3.52 7.57
N ILE A 110 -4.95 4.38 8.13
CA ILE A 110 -3.81 4.98 7.41
C ILE A 110 -2.85 3.90 6.93
N MET A 111 -2.45 2.98 7.80
CA MET A 111 -1.42 2.00 7.48
C MET A 111 -1.85 1.00 6.41
N ILE A 112 -3.12 0.61 6.37
CA ILE A 112 -3.63 -0.31 5.36
C ILE A 112 -3.97 0.44 4.06
N PHE A 113 -4.89 1.40 4.11
CA PHE A 113 -5.44 2.03 2.90
C PHE A 113 -4.56 3.12 2.29
N PHE A 114 -3.75 3.82 3.10
CA PHE A 114 -2.99 4.99 2.65
C PHE A 114 -1.47 4.85 2.76
N VAL A 115 -0.97 3.72 3.26
CA VAL A 115 0.46 3.36 3.23
C VAL A 115 0.68 2.10 2.42
N ALA A 116 0.17 0.94 2.86
CA ALA A 116 0.47 -0.34 2.23
C ALA A 116 -0.07 -0.41 0.79
N MET A 117 -1.33 -0.02 0.56
CA MET A 117 -1.92 0.01 -0.78
C MET A 117 -1.20 0.98 -1.73
N PRO A 118 -0.93 2.26 -1.37
CA PRO A 118 -0.19 3.16 -2.24
C PRO A 118 1.27 2.74 -2.49
N LEU A 119 1.99 2.14 -1.53
CA LEU A 119 3.31 1.55 -1.76
C LEU A 119 3.23 0.45 -2.82
N MET A 120 2.26 -0.44 -2.70
CA MET A 120 2.02 -1.51 -3.66
C MET A 120 1.71 -0.94 -5.05
N PHE A 121 0.70 -0.07 -5.18
CA PHE A 121 0.34 0.52 -6.46
C PHE A 121 1.46 1.36 -7.07
N GLY A 122 2.26 2.03 -6.24
CA GLY A 122 3.44 2.77 -6.67
C GLY A 122 4.44 1.88 -7.40
N LEU A 123 4.86 0.77 -6.78
CA LEU A 123 5.81 -0.16 -7.37
C LEU A 123 5.23 -0.94 -8.55
N ILE A 124 3.95 -1.33 -8.49
CA ILE A 124 3.26 -1.99 -9.61
C ILE A 124 3.22 -1.07 -10.83
N ASN A 125 2.85 0.21 -10.65
CA ASN A 125 2.88 1.21 -11.71
C ASN A 125 4.26 1.36 -12.33
N LEU A 126 5.29 1.42 -11.49
CA LEU A 126 6.65 1.64 -11.96
C LEU A 126 7.18 0.41 -12.72
N ALA A 127 7.03 -0.79 -12.16
CA ALA A 127 7.73 -1.97 -12.65
C ALA A 127 6.94 -2.81 -13.66
N THR A 128 5.62 -3.00 -13.48
CA THR A 128 4.85 -3.98 -14.25
C THR A 128 4.84 -3.71 -15.75
N PRO A 129 4.57 -2.47 -16.26
CA PRO A 129 4.60 -2.24 -17.71
C PRO A 129 5.97 -2.51 -18.33
N LEU A 130 7.05 -2.16 -17.63
CA LEU A 130 8.42 -2.42 -18.08
C LEU A 130 8.75 -3.93 -18.08
N LEU A 131 8.34 -4.65 -17.04
CA LEU A 131 8.56 -6.10 -16.91
C LEU A 131 7.86 -6.92 -18.01
N ILE A 132 6.69 -6.46 -18.48
CA ILE A 132 5.94 -7.14 -19.55
C ILE A 132 6.26 -6.61 -20.94
N GLY A 133 7.13 -5.60 -21.07
CA GLY A 133 7.51 -4.99 -22.35
C GLY A 133 6.41 -4.08 -22.95
N SER A 134 5.58 -3.48 -22.09
CA SER A 134 4.51 -2.56 -22.53
C SER A 134 4.96 -1.10 -22.56
N ARG A 135 4.42 -0.33 -23.50
CA ARG A 135 4.65 1.12 -23.60
C ARG A 135 3.93 1.92 -22.52
N ASP A 136 2.77 1.46 -22.07
CA ASP A 136 1.97 2.07 -20.99
C ASP A 136 1.04 1.02 -20.36
N VAL A 137 0.19 1.42 -19.43
CA VAL A 137 -0.95 0.63 -18.91
C VAL A 137 -2.13 0.65 -19.90
N ALA A 138 -3.08 -0.27 -19.74
CA ALA A 138 -4.23 -0.40 -20.65
C ALA A 138 -5.14 0.85 -20.64
N PHE A 139 -5.33 1.46 -19.47
CA PHE A 139 -6.22 2.61 -19.27
C PHE A 139 -5.50 3.78 -18.55
N PRO A 140 -4.67 4.58 -19.25
CA PRO A 140 -3.83 5.62 -18.63
C PRO A 140 -4.64 6.70 -17.90
N PHE A 141 -5.81 7.10 -18.43
CA PHE A 141 -6.73 8.02 -17.74
C PHE A 141 -7.25 7.45 -16.43
N VAL A 142 -7.71 6.18 -16.45
CA VAL A 142 -8.22 5.48 -15.25
C VAL A 142 -7.12 5.35 -14.19
N ASN A 143 -5.87 5.15 -14.62
CA ASN A 143 -4.71 5.12 -13.73
C ASN A 143 -4.49 6.46 -13.00
N SER A 144 -4.59 7.57 -13.72
CA SER A 144 -4.52 8.90 -13.12
C SER A 144 -5.69 9.15 -12.16
N LEU A 145 -6.91 8.80 -12.55
CA LEU A 145 -8.10 8.94 -11.72
C LEU A 145 -7.98 8.13 -10.41
N SER A 146 -7.49 6.89 -10.49
CA SER A 146 -7.33 6.03 -9.30
C SER A 146 -6.36 6.61 -8.28
N LEU A 147 -5.24 7.19 -8.72
CA LEU A 147 -4.32 7.90 -7.84
C LEU A 147 -5.02 9.07 -7.14
N TRP A 148 -5.71 9.93 -7.91
CA TRP A 148 -6.32 11.14 -7.34
C TRP A 148 -7.48 10.81 -6.39
N LEU A 149 -8.22 9.72 -6.62
CA LEU A 149 -9.20 9.22 -5.68
C LEU A 149 -8.55 8.73 -4.38
N ALA A 150 -7.41 8.04 -4.45
CA ALA A 150 -6.65 7.66 -3.26
C ALA A 150 -6.15 8.89 -2.47
N VAL A 151 -5.67 9.92 -3.17
CA VAL A 151 -5.28 11.21 -2.58
C VAL A 151 -6.48 11.89 -1.92
N SER A 152 -7.64 11.91 -2.57
CA SER A 152 -8.87 12.51 -2.03
C SER A 152 -9.35 11.80 -0.75
N GLY A 153 -9.31 10.46 -0.71
CA GLY A 153 -9.60 9.70 0.51
C GLY A 153 -8.63 10.01 1.64
N ALA A 154 -7.33 10.08 1.35
CA ALA A 154 -6.30 10.45 2.34
C ALA A 154 -6.49 11.89 2.86
N LEU A 155 -6.83 12.83 1.99
CA LEU A 155 -7.13 14.20 2.39
C LEU A 155 -8.38 14.28 3.27
N LEU A 156 -9.44 13.55 2.92
CA LEU A 156 -10.67 13.52 3.70
C LEU A 156 -10.42 12.97 5.12
N LEU A 157 -9.62 11.91 5.25
CA LEU A 157 -9.19 11.40 6.55
C LEU A 157 -8.42 12.46 7.35
N ASN A 158 -7.48 13.17 6.72
CA ASN A 158 -6.70 14.19 7.42
C ASN A 158 -7.52 15.43 7.78
N LEU A 159 -8.56 15.76 7.00
CA LEU A 159 -9.49 16.84 7.33
C LEU A 159 -10.23 16.59 8.63
N SER A 160 -10.53 15.33 8.99
CA SER A 160 -11.16 15.01 10.28
C SER A 160 -10.33 15.42 11.50
N LEU A 161 -9.02 15.54 11.35
CA LEU A 161 -8.13 16.05 12.40
C LEU A 161 -8.36 17.53 12.68
N SER A 162 -8.68 18.30 11.64
CA SER A 162 -8.82 19.77 11.72
C SER A 162 -10.28 20.22 11.83
N ILE A 163 -11.21 19.41 11.35
CA ILE A 163 -12.66 19.76 11.29
C ILE A 163 -13.47 18.52 11.67
N GLY A 164 -13.90 18.46 12.90
CA GLY A 164 -14.62 17.34 13.47
C GLY A 164 -13.74 16.40 14.28
N GLU A 165 -13.98 15.12 14.12
CA GLU A 165 -13.25 14.03 14.77
C GLU A 165 -13.14 12.83 13.82
N PHE A 166 -12.22 11.90 14.08
CA PHE A 166 -12.19 10.62 13.40
C PHE A 166 -12.91 9.54 14.21
N ALA A 167 -13.20 8.38 13.60
CA ALA A 167 -13.89 7.29 14.26
C ALA A 167 -13.13 6.74 15.47
N ARG A 168 -13.87 6.30 16.51
CA ARG A 168 -13.35 5.66 17.74
C ARG A 168 -13.61 4.14 17.76
N THR A 169 -13.93 3.56 16.63
CA THR A 169 -14.50 2.21 16.48
C THR A 169 -13.45 1.12 16.22
N GLY A 170 -12.17 1.49 16.07
CA GLY A 170 -11.17 0.65 15.44
C GLY A 170 -11.32 0.64 13.92
N TRP A 171 -10.29 0.17 13.23
CA TRP A 171 -10.14 0.31 11.77
C TRP A 171 -11.17 -0.48 10.93
N LEU A 172 -11.93 -1.39 11.54
CA LEU A 172 -12.97 -2.19 10.89
C LEU A 172 -14.40 -1.69 11.18
N ALA A 173 -14.57 -0.72 12.09
CA ALA A 173 -15.83 -0.08 12.40
C ALA A 173 -17.01 -1.05 12.67
N TYR A 174 -16.83 -2.01 13.58
CA TYR A 174 -17.86 -3.00 13.90
C TYR A 174 -19.12 -2.38 14.54
N PRO A 175 -20.33 -2.74 14.06
CA PRO A 175 -21.54 -2.55 14.85
C PRO A 175 -21.50 -3.39 16.15
N PRO A 176 -22.14 -2.94 17.26
CA PRO A 176 -22.97 -1.73 17.34
C PRO A 176 -22.19 -0.43 17.53
N LEU A 177 -20.88 -0.47 17.84
CA LEU A 177 -20.08 0.72 18.16
C LEU A 177 -20.07 1.77 17.02
N SER A 178 -20.14 1.33 15.76
CA SER A 178 -20.22 2.21 14.59
C SER A 178 -21.61 2.76 14.28
N GLU A 179 -22.66 2.30 14.98
CA GLU A 179 -24.02 2.81 14.80
C GLU A 179 -24.17 4.22 15.36
N LEU A 180 -25.15 4.95 14.86
CA LEU A 180 -25.37 6.36 15.22
C LEU A 180 -25.65 6.55 16.73
N VAL A 181 -26.28 5.58 17.37
CA VAL A 181 -26.58 5.61 18.82
C VAL A 181 -25.31 5.64 19.67
N TYR A 182 -24.28 4.88 19.29
CA TYR A 182 -23.03 4.76 20.04
C TYR A 182 -21.91 5.69 19.53
N SER A 183 -22.02 6.13 18.29
CA SER A 183 -21.09 7.05 17.65
C SER A 183 -21.85 8.15 16.91
N PRO A 184 -22.48 9.09 17.66
CA PRO A 184 -23.35 10.12 17.06
C PRO A 184 -22.60 11.21 16.31
N GLY A 185 -21.28 11.33 16.52
CA GLY A 185 -20.45 12.30 15.82
C GLY A 185 -20.13 11.92 14.38
N VAL A 186 -19.44 12.80 13.68
CA VAL A 186 -19.07 12.65 12.25
C VAL A 186 -17.93 11.67 11.99
N GLY A 187 -17.31 11.14 13.04
CA GLY A 187 -16.09 10.34 12.92
C GLY A 187 -16.25 9.09 12.06
N VAL A 188 -17.34 8.34 12.25
CA VAL A 188 -17.64 7.14 11.46
C VAL A 188 -17.99 7.51 10.01
N ASP A 189 -18.59 8.67 9.78
CA ASP A 189 -18.93 9.13 8.44
C ASP A 189 -17.66 9.52 7.66
N TYR A 190 -16.68 10.16 8.30
CA TYR A 190 -15.35 10.35 7.74
C TYR A 190 -14.67 9.01 7.40
N TYR A 191 -14.74 8.02 8.31
CA TYR A 191 -14.22 6.68 8.08
C TYR A 191 -14.86 6.04 6.84
N ILE A 192 -16.16 6.05 6.72
CA ILE A 192 -16.88 5.46 5.57
C ILE A 192 -16.44 6.14 4.27
N TRP A 193 -16.50 7.46 4.19
CA TRP A 193 -16.31 8.15 2.92
C TRP A 193 -14.85 8.25 2.49
N CYS A 194 -13.89 8.32 3.42
CA CYS A 194 -12.48 8.28 3.03
C CYS A 194 -12.10 6.92 2.40
N ILE A 195 -12.64 5.81 2.93
CA ILE A 195 -12.38 4.47 2.40
C ILE A 195 -13.19 4.21 1.12
N GLN A 196 -14.45 4.67 1.03
CA GLN A 196 -15.26 4.53 -0.19
C GLN A 196 -14.58 5.19 -1.38
N ILE A 197 -14.14 6.44 -1.25
CA ILE A 197 -13.48 7.18 -2.34
C ILE A 197 -12.16 6.49 -2.72
N ALA A 198 -11.32 6.14 -1.76
CA ALA A 198 -10.07 5.43 -2.01
C ALA A 198 -10.29 4.01 -2.57
N GLY A 199 -11.33 3.32 -2.11
CA GLY A 199 -11.71 1.98 -2.53
C GLY A 199 -12.11 1.92 -4.01
N VAL A 200 -12.86 2.91 -4.50
CA VAL A 200 -13.15 3.05 -5.94
C VAL A 200 -11.84 3.22 -6.73
N GLY A 201 -10.92 4.04 -6.26
CA GLY A 201 -9.59 4.18 -6.87
C GLY A 201 -8.82 2.86 -6.94
N SER A 202 -8.84 2.07 -5.87
CA SER A 202 -8.20 0.76 -5.79
C SER A 202 -8.82 -0.24 -6.78
N LEU A 203 -10.15 -0.29 -6.87
CA LEU A 203 -10.86 -1.13 -7.83
C LEU A 203 -10.50 -0.78 -9.29
N LEU A 204 -10.45 0.50 -9.62
CA LEU A 204 -10.05 0.99 -10.94
C LEU A 204 -8.60 0.60 -11.28
N SER A 205 -7.67 0.70 -10.31
CA SER A 205 -6.30 0.21 -10.48
C SER A 205 -6.27 -1.30 -10.71
N GLY A 206 -7.07 -2.07 -9.95
CA GLY A 206 -7.18 -3.52 -10.10
C GLY A 206 -7.59 -3.92 -11.52
N ILE A 207 -8.66 -3.33 -12.04
CA ILE A 207 -9.15 -3.56 -13.40
C ILE A 207 -8.07 -3.20 -14.44
N ASN A 208 -7.43 -2.04 -14.27
CA ASN A 208 -6.42 -1.56 -15.19
C ASN A 208 -5.22 -2.51 -15.30
N PHE A 209 -4.63 -2.91 -14.17
CA PHE A 209 -3.48 -3.82 -14.18
C PHE A 209 -3.85 -5.24 -14.59
N LEU A 210 -5.05 -5.71 -14.27
CA LEU A 210 -5.54 -7.00 -14.77
C LEU A 210 -5.54 -7.02 -16.31
N VAL A 211 -6.14 -6.01 -16.93
CA VAL A 211 -6.18 -5.89 -18.41
C VAL A 211 -4.78 -5.66 -18.99
N THR A 212 -3.97 -4.80 -18.38
CA THR A 212 -2.59 -4.53 -18.81
C THR A 212 -1.78 -5.82 -18.88
N ILE A 213 -1.77 -6.62 -17.81
CA ILE A 213 -1.01 -7.87 -17.76
C ILE A 213 -1.56 -8.90 -18.75
N LEU A 214 -2.86 -9.01 -18.89
CA LEU A 214 -3.47 -10.04 -19.76
C LEU A 214 -3.38 -9.68 -21.24
N ARG A 215 -3.37 -8.39 -21.63
CA ARG A 215 -3.50 -7.96 -23.03
C ARG A 215 -2.28 -7.27 -23.61
N MET A 216 -1.39 -6.71 -22.78
CA MET A 216 -0.30 -5.84 -23.27
C MET A 216 1.10 -6.45 -23.10
N ARG A 217 1.20 -7.76 -22.91
CA ARG A 217 2.51 -8.44 -22.85
C ARG A 217 3.23 -8.37 -24.19
N ALA A 218 4.54 -8.21 -24.15
CA ALA A 218 5.41 -8.29 -25.31
C ALA A 218 5.19 -9.59 -26.10
N PRO A 219 5.38 -9.58 -27.45
CA PRO A 219 5.29 -10.78 -28.27
C PRO A 219 6.15 -11.92 -27.72
N GLY A 220 5.60 -13.13 -27.68
CA GLY A 220 6.27 -14.32 -27.13
C GLY A 220 6.26 -14.45 -25.60
N MET A 221 5.84 -13.45 -24.85
CA MET A 221 5.66 -13.56 -23.40
C MET A 221 4.36 -14.28 -23.06
N THR A 222 4.40 -15.60 -23.05
CA THR A 222 3.30 -16.42 -22.53
C THR A 222 3.19 -16.29 -21.02
N LEU A 223 2.08 -16.74 -20.43
CA LEU A 223 1.89 -16.67 -18.97
C LEU A 223 3.05 -17.30 -18.20
N MET A 224 3.54 -18.47 -18.63
CA MET A 224 4.66 -19.18 -17.97
C MET A 224 6.06 -18.63 -18.32
N ARG A 225 6.12 -17.52 -19.06
CA ARG A 225 7.35 -16.74 -19.31
C ARG A 225 7.35 -15.40 -18.58
N MET A 226 6.23 -15.05 -17.90
CA MET A 226 6.15 -13.82 -17.09
C MET A 226 7.06 -13.91 -15.86
N PRO A 227 7.71 -12.80 -15.44
CA PRO A 227 8.37 -12.68 -14.13
C PRO A 227 7.42 -13.00 -12.97
N VAL A 228 7.96 -13.48 -11.84
CA VAL A 228 7.13 -13.84 -10.68
C VAL A 228 6.40 -12.63 -10.09
N PHE A 229 7.03 -11.46 -10.11
CA PHE A 229 6.37 -10.21 -9.68
C PHE A 229 5.11 -9.91 -10.50
N VAL A 230 5.14 -10.16 -11.81
CA VAL A 230 3.96 -9.97 -12.68
C VAL A 230 2.84 -10.97 -12.32
N TRP A 231 3.18 -12.22 -12.00
CA TRP A 231 2.21 -13.22 -11.54
C TRP A 231 1.58 -12.85 -10.20
N THR A 232 2.38 -12.40 -9.25
CA THR A 232 1.89 -11.98 -7.94
C THR A 232 1.04 -10.72 -8.04
N THR A 233 1.40 -9.80 -8.94
CA THR A 233 0.58 -8.63 -9.27
C THR A 233 -0.74 -9.04 -9.90
N LEU A 234 -0.73 -9.94 -10.89
CA LEU A 234 -1.96 -10.47 -11.52
C LEU A 234 -2.90 -11.08 -10.48
N SER A 235 -2.35 -11.90 -9.57
CA SER A 235 -3.10 -12.52 -8.49
C SER A 235 -3.69 -11.49 -7.52
N ALA A 236 -2.90 -10.51 -7.08
CA ALA A 236 -3.37 -9.44 -6.20
C ALA A 236 -4.46 -8.60 -6.88
N MET A 237 -4.30 -8.23 -8.14
CA MET A 237 -5.29 -7.44 -8.87
C MET A 237 -6.59 -8.23 -9.14
N SER A 238 -6.51 -9.55 -9.32
CA SER A 238 -7.69 -10.41 -9.40
C SER A 238 -8.47 -10.39 -8.06
N LEU A 239 -7.77 -10.47 -6.93
CA LEU A 239 -8.38 -10.33 -5.60
C LEU A 239 -9.04 -8.94 -5.45
N VAL A 240 -8.33 -7.85 -5.79
CA VAL A 240 -8.88 -6.48 -5.72
C VAL A 240 -10.23 -6.39 -6.46
N VAL A 241 -10.29 -6.87 -7.70
CA VAL A 241 -11.51 -6.79 -8.51
C VAL A 241 -12.69 -7.55 -7.89
N ILE A 242 -12.41 -8.65 -7.19
CA ILE A 242 -13.46 -9.48 -6.59
C ILE A 242 -13.91 -8.93 -5.24
N VAL A 243 -12.99 -8.48 -4.36
CA VAL A 243 -13.34 -8.19 -2.96
C VAL A 243 -13.62 -6.71 -2.66
N PHE A 244 -13.10 -5.77 -3.43
CA PHE A 244 -13.41 -4.35 -3.20
C PHE A 244 -14.89 -3.99 -3.40
N PRO A 245 -15.64 -4.60 -4.33
CA PRO A 245 -17.09 -4.46 -4.35
C PRO A 245 -17.77 -4.89 -3.04
N ILE A 246 -17.29 -5.93 -2.35
CA ILE A 246 -17.81 -6.36 -1.06
C ILE A 246 -17.58 -5.28 0.00
N LEU A 247 -16.36 -4.72 0.06
CA LEU A 247 -16.06 -3.59 0.95
C LEU A 247 -16.97 -2.39 0.67
N THR A 248 -17.11 -2.03 -0.60
CA THR A 248 -17.96 -0.91 -1.02
C THR A 248 -19.41 -1.08 -0.58
N VAL A 249 -19.98 -2.28 -0.78
CA VAL A 249 -21.34 -2.59 -0.32
C VAL A 249 -21.44 -2.55 1.20
N THR A 250 -20.47 -3.13 1.93
CA THR A 250 -20.47 -3.12 3.39
C THR A 250 -20.51 -1.71 3.97
N LEU A 251 -19.67 -0.82 3.45
CA LEU A 251 -19.63 0.59 3.87
C LEU A 251 -20.88 1.37 3.43
N ALA A 252 -21.44 1.05 2.25
CA ALA A 252 -22.69 1.64 1.79
C ALA A 252 -23.87 1.26 2.70
N LEU A 253 -23.98 0.01 3.12
CA LEU A 253 -25.01 -0.44 4.06
C LEU A 253 -24.86 0.25 5.43
N LEU A 254 -23.62 0.38 5.93
CA LEU A 254 -23.36 1.11 7.17
C LEU A 254 -23.73 2.61 7.04
N PHE A 255 -23.43 3.22 5.90
CA PHE A 255 -23.85 4.60 5.60
C PHE A 255 -25.37 4.73 5.60
N LEU A 256 -26.10 3.80 4.97
CA LEU A 256 -27.57 3.80 4.91
C LEU A 256 -28.18 3.61 6.31
N ASP A 257 -27.59 2.79 7.17
CA ASP A 257 -28.02 2.66 8.57
C ASP A 257 -27.85 3.98 9.32
N ARG A 258 -26.68 4.62 9.20
CA ARG A 258 -26.39 5.86 9.92
C ARG A 258 -27.15 7.08 9.39
N PHE A 259 -27.30 7.20 8.07
CA PHE A 259 -27.83 8.40 7.43
C PHE A 259 -29.34 8.36 7.26
N TYR A 260 -29.91 7.16 6.99
CA TYR A 260 -31.33 6.97 6.72
C TYR A 260 -32.06 6.07 7.74
N GLY A 261 -31.35 5.49 8.70
CA GLY A 261 -31.95 4.60 9.71
C GLY A 261 -32.54 3.31 9.10
N MET A 262 -31.81 2.71 8.12
CA MET A 262 -32.32 1.50 7.43
C MET A 262 -32.14 0.20 8.23
N HIS A 263 -31.33 0.21 9.30
CA HIS A 263 -31.17 -0.88 10.26
C HIS A 263 -30.71 -2.23 9.69
N PHE A 264 -29.79 -2.25 8.71
CA PHE A 264 -29.21 -3.51 8.21
C PHE A 264 -28.43 -4.25 9.29
N PHE A 265 -27.77 -3.53 10.18
CA PHE A 265 -26.85 -4.08 11.20
C PHE A 265 -27.34 -3.87 12.64
N SER A 266 -28.34 -3.04 12.86
CA SER A 266 -28.88 -2.72 14.20
C SER A 266 -29.80 -3.82 14.72
N ALA A 267 -29.29 -4.65 15.66
CA ALA A 267 -30.00 -5.82 16.17
C ALA A 267 -31.37 -5.50 16.78
N ASP A 268 -31.49 -4.39 17.50
CA ASP A 268 -32.74 -3.97 18.18
C ASP A 268 -33.91 -3.67 17.21
N PHE A 269 -33.61 -3.46 15.94
CA PHE A 269 -34.58 -3.18 14.87
C PHE A 269 -34.65 -4.29 13.81
N GLY A 270 -34.15 -5.50 14.13
CA GLY A 270 -34.19 -6.66 13.24
C GLY A 270 -33.02 -6.79 12.27
N GLY A 271 -32.02 -5.93 12.36
CA GLY A 271 -30.75 -6.04 11.63
C GLY A 271 -29.84 -7.13 12.20
N ASN A 272 -28.74 -7.40 11.50
CA ASN A 272 -27.79 -8.44 11.88
C ASN A 272 -26.35 -7.93 11.91
N PRO A 273 -25.75 -7.65 13.08
CA PRO A 273 -24.35 -7.24 13.21
C PRO A 273 -23.37 -8.28 12.63
N MET A 274 -23.69 -9.57 12.72
CA MET A 274 -22.84 -10.64 12.16
C MET A 274 -22.78 -10.60 10.63
N MET A 275 -23.78 -10.03 9.96
CA MET A 275 -23.73 -9.78 8.52
C MET A 275 -22.60 -8.78 8.19
N TYR A 276 -22.47 -7.69 8.97
CA TYR A 276 -21.34 -6.76 8.82
C TYR A 276 -20.00 -7.47 8.99
N ILE A 277 -19.85 -8.26 10.05
CA ILE A 277 -18.62 -8.97 10.39
C ILE A 277 -18.19 -9.91 9.25
N ASN A 278 -19.15 -10.69 8.70
CA ASN A 278 -18.88 -11.56 7.56
C ASN A 278 -18.51 -10.78 6.30
N LEU A 279 -19.23 -9.73 5.96
CA LEU A 279 -18.95 -8.93 4.77
C LEU A 279 -17.59 -8.24 4.86
N ILE A 280 -17.30 -7.58 5.98
CA ILE A 280 -16.03 -6.85 6.12
C ILE A 280 -14.84 -7.80 6.07
N TRP A 281 -14.92 -9.02 6.61
CA TRP A 281 -13.83 -9.98 6.59
C TRP A 281 -13.75 -10.81 5.31
N SER A 282 -14.87 -10.98 4.57
CA SER A 282 -14.83 -11.52 3.21
C SER A 282 -14.00 -10.65 2.26
N TRP A 283 -13.89 -9.34 2.54
CA TRP A 283 -12.90 -8.46 1.95
C TRP A 283 -11.57 -8.51 2.73
N GLY A 284 -11.61 -8.44 4.07
CA GLY A 284 -10.44 -8.12 4.90
C GLY A 284 -9.36 -9.20 4.91
N HIS A 285 -9.72 -10.48 4.79
CA HIS A 285 -8.70 -11.53 4.68
C HIS A 285 -8.05 -11.56 3.28
N PRO A 286 -8.78 -11.55 2.15
CA PRO A 286 -8.16 -11.35 0.85
C PRO A 286 -7.30 -10.07 0.75
N GLU A 287 -7.66 -9.00 1.46
CA GLU A 287 -6.88 -7.76 1.51
C GLU A 287 -5.44 -8.00 2.00
N VAL A 288 -5.24 -8.80 3.05
CA VAL A 288 -3.87 -9.09 3.53
C VAL A 288 -3.04 -9.83 2.49
N TYR A 289 -3.68 -10.66 1.64
CA TYR A 289 -3.01 -11.31 0.52
C TYR A 289 -2.80 -10.38 -0.68
N ILE A 290 -3.69 -9.43 -0.93
CA ILE A 290 -3.46 -8.34 -1.89
C ILE A 290 -2.16 -7.62 -1.55
N LEU A 291 -1.93 -7.33 -0.28
CA LEU A 291 -0.75 -6.60 0.18
C LEU A 291 0.54 -7.44 0.11
N ILE A 292 0.50 -8.72 0.52
CA ILE A 292 1.71 -9.53 0.64
C ILE A 292 2.17 -10.17 -0.67
N LEU A 293 1.25 -10.53 -1.59
CA LEU A 293 1.62 -11.22 -2.83
C LEU A 293 2.61 -10.43 -3.68
N PRO A 294 2.42 -9.13 -3.98
CA PRO A 294 3.42 -8.36 -4.71
C PRO A 294 4.76 -8.26 -3.99
N ALA A 295 4.78 -8.21 -2.65
CA ALA A 295 6.03 -8.28 -1.87
C ALA A 295 6.76 -9.60 -2.10
N PHE A 296 6.06 -10.75 -2.12
CA PHE A 296 6.63 -12.05 -2.49
C PHE A 296 7.18 -12.05 -3.92
N GLY A 297 6.53 -11.33 -4.83
CA GLY A 297 7.03 -11.11 -6.19
C GLY A 297 8.36 -10.36 -6.18
N ILE A 298 8.46 -9.27 -5.42
CA ILE A 298 9.70 -8.48 -5.28
C ILE A 298 10.86 -9.36 -4.79
N PHE A 299 10.64 -10.15 -3.74
CA PHE A 299 11.69 -11.06 -3.24
C PHE A 299 12.11 -12.09 -4.28
N SER A 300 11.17 -12.54 -5.13
CA SER A 300 11.46 -13.50 -6.20
C SER A 300 12.27 -12.88 -7.35
N GLU A 301 12.28 -11.56 -7.50
CA GLU A 301 13.15 -10.84 -8.43
C GLU A 301 14.49 -10.48 -7.78
N VAL A 302 14.52 -10.07 -6.51
CA VAL A 302 15.72 -9.64 -5.78
C VAL A 302 16.65 -10.81 -5.48
N VAL A 303 16.13 -11.91 -4.91
CA VAL A 303 16.94 -13.06 -4.47
C VAL A 303 17.80 -13.65 -5.59
N PRO A 304 17.29 -13.93 -6.82
CA PRO A 304 18.11 -14.48 -7.90
C PRO A 304 19.25 -13.56 -8.32
N VAL A 305 18.99 -12.26 -8.41
CA VAL A 305 19.98 -11.26 -8.86
C VAL A 305 21.12 -11.17 -7.86
N PHE A 306 20.84 -10.99 -6.58
CA PHE A 306 21.86 -10.82 -5.55
C PHE A 306 22.48 -12.14 -5.04
N SER A 307 21.91 -13.29 -5.42
CA SER A 307 22.54 -14.61 -5.22
C SER A 307 23.29 -15.10 -6.45
N ARG A 308 23.23 -14.36 -7.58
CA ARG A 308 23.80 -14.72 -8.89
C ARG A 308 23.39 -16.11 -9.37
N LYS A 309 22.11 -16.44 -9.17
CA LYS A 309 21.51 -17.72 -9.56
C LYS A 309 20.17 -17.50 -10.23
N GLN A 310 19.68 -18.54 -10.91
CA GLN A 310 18.29 -18.59 -11.35
C GLN A 310 17.39 -18.91 -10.15
N LEU A 311 16.16 -18.40 -10.17
CA LEU A 311 15.14 -18.71 -9.16
C LEU A 311 14.87 -20.23 -9.15
N PHE A 312 15.08 -20.84 -7.99
CA PHE A 312 14.72 -22.24 -7.80
C PHE A 312 13.21 -22.41 -7.80
N GLY A 313 12.71 -23.42 -8.51
CA GLY A 313 11.31 -23.80 -8.46
C GLY A 313 10.33 -22.76 -9.02
N TYR A 314 10.65 -22.07 -10.13
CA TYR A 314 9.75 -21.08 -10.75
C TYR A 314 8.31 -21.59 -10.88
N THR A 315 8.10 -22.80 -11.40
CA THR A 315 6.76 -23.37 -11.60
C THR A 315 6.03 -23.57 -10.27
N THR A 316 6.72 -24.08 -9.25
CA THR A 316 6.14 -24.25 -7.90
C THR A 316 5.84 -22.90 -7.23
N MET A 317 6.65 -21.85 -7.51
CA MET A 317 6.36 -20.48 -7.04
C MET A 317 5.05 -19.94 -7.63
N ILE A 318 4.79 -20.20 -8.91
CA ILE A 318 3.55 -19.77 -9.57
C ILE A 318 2.36 -20.51 -8.99
N TRP A 319 2.41 -21.84 -8.92
CA TRP A 319 1.31 -22.62 -8.35
C TRP A 319 1.06 -22.31 -6.88
N ALA A 320 2.11 -22.06 -6.09
CA ALA A 320 1.97 -21.59 -4.72
C ALA A 320 1.27 -20.22 -4.67
N THR A 321 1.56 -19.30 -5.59
CA THR A 321 0.86 -18.02 -5.70
C THR A 321 -0.62 -18.20 -5.99
N VAL A 322 -0.96 -19.04 -6.97
CA VAL A 322 -2.35 -19.34 -7.35
C VAL A 322 -3.10 -20.01 -6.19
N ALA A 323 -2.47 -20.97 -5.51
CA ALA A 323 -3.06 -21.63 -4.35
C ALA A 323 -3.36 -20.64 -3.20
N ILE A 324 -2.42 -19.76 -2.84
CA ILE A 324 -2.64 -18.70 -1.84
C ILE A 324 -3.81 -17.81 -2.26
N THR A 325 -3.86 -17.40 -3.53
CA THR A 325 -4.94 -16.57 -4.07
C THR A 325 -6.30 -17.24 -3.92
N PHE A 326 -6.39 -18.53 -4.25
CA PHE A 326 -7.62 -19.30 -4.11
C PHE A 326 -8.04 -19.44 -2.64
N PHE A 327 -7.13 -19.91 -1.78
CA PHE A 327 -7.44 -20.13 -0.38
C PHE A 327 -7.78 -18.83 0.36
N SER A 328 -7.30 -17.68 -0.10
CA SER A 328 -7.61 -16.39 0.53
C SER A 328 -9.12 -16.10 0.66
N PHE A 329 -9.95 -16.70 -0.20
CA PHE A 329 -11.41 -16.51 -0.19
C PHE A 329 -12.16 -17.42 0.78
N ILE A 330 -11.55 -18.46 1.30
CA ILE A 330 -12.26 -19.49 2.08
C ILE A 330 -11.76 -19.62 3.51
N VAL A 331 -11.19 -18.54 4.08
CA VAL A 331 -10.57 -18.57 5.41
C VAL A 331 -10.99 -17.42 6.33
N TRP A 332 -11.84 -16.52 5.91
CA TRP A 332 -12.13 -15.24 6.60
C TRP A 332 -12.69 -15.39 8.02
N VAL A 333 -13.35 -16.52 8.37
CA VAL A 333 -13.97 -16.73 9.69
C VAL A 333 -12.95 -16.80 10.81
N HIS A 334 -11.68 -17.10 10.53
CA HIS A 334 -10.64 -17.08 11.56
C HIS A 334 -10.43 -15.70 12.20
N HIS A 335 -10.92 -14.64 11.60
CA HIS A 335 -10.89 -13.30 12.20
C HIS A 335 -11.94 -13.10 13.30
N PHE A 336 -12.87 -14.04 13.47
CA PHE A 336 -13.92 -13.96 14.48
C PHE A 336 -14.38 -15.35 15.02
N PHE A 337 -13.45 -16.30 15.20
CA PHE A 337 -13.73 -17.61 15.80
C PHE A 337 -14.48 -17.53 17.14
N THR A 338 -14.26 -16.45 17.90
CA THR A 338 -14.84 -16.23 19.22
C THR A 338 -16.23 -15.61 19.21
N MET A 339 -16.83 -15.38 18.02
CA MET A 339 -18.12 -14.68 17.88
C MET A 339 -19.33 -15.62 17.70
N GLY A 340 -19.21 -16.89 18.16
CA GLY A 340 -20.36 -17.80 18.27
C GLY A 340 -20.62 -18.63 17.02
N ALA A 341 -19.66 -18.81 16.12
CA ALA A 341 -19.77 -19.79 15.04
C ALA A 341 -19.76 -21.23 15.60
N ASP A 342 -20.47 -22.14 14.90
CA ASP A 342 -20.50 -23.56 15.23
C ASP A 342 -19.12 -24.18 15.23
N ALA A 343 -18.90 -25.23 16.06
CA ALA A 343 -17.62 -25.90 16.20
C ALA A 343 -17.13 -26.52 14.88
N ASN A 344 -18.02 -27.04 14.04
CA ASN A 344 -17.65 -27.59 12.73
C ASN A 344 -17.24 -26.47 11.75
N VAL A 345 -17.90 -25.33 11.82
CA VAL A 345 -17.54 -24.14 11.04
C VAL A 345 -16.14 -23.67 11.45
N ASN A 346 -15.88 -23.52 12.73
CA ASN A 346 -14.57 -23.12 13.24
C ASN A 346 -13.48 -24.16 12.86
N ALA A 347 -13.77 -25.47 12.95
CA ALA A 347 -12.85 -26.51 12.54
C ALA A 347 -12.52 -26.44 11.04
N PHE A 348 -13.54 -26.28 10.17
CA PHE A 348 -13.34 -26.14 8.74
C PHE A 348 -12.45 -24.94 8.39
N PHE A 349 -12.78 -23.76 8.90
CA PHE A 349 -12.02 -22.54 8.62
C PHE A 349 -10.63 -22.55 9.26
N GLY A 350 -10.45 -23.22 10.41
CA GLY A 350 -9.15 -23.44 11.02
C GLY A 350 -8.23 -24.29 10.13
N ILE A 351 -8.73 -25.44 9.65
CA ILE A 351 -7.99 -26.32 8.73
C ILE A 351 -7.68 -25.59 7.42
N ALA A 352 -8.66 -24.93 6.80
CA ALA A 352 -8.47 -24.19 5.58
C ALA A 352 -7.39 -23.10 5.73
N THR A 353 -7.36 -22.42 6.88
CA THR A 353 -6.35 -21.40 7.20
C THR A 353 -4.96 -22.02 7.33
N MET A 354 -4.82 -23.15 8.03
CA MET A 354 -3.53 -23.84 8.17
C MET A 354 -2.97 -24.33 6.82
N ILE A 355 -3.82 -24.72 5.88
CA ILE A 355 -3.40 -25.16 4.54
C ILE A 355 -2.61 -24.07 3.80
N ILE A 356 -2.88 -22.77 4.04
CA ILE A 356 -2.14 -21.67 3.41
C ILE A 356 -0.65 -21.67 3.81
N ALA A 357 -0.30 -22.24 4.95
CA ALA A 357 1.09 -22.37 5.37
C ALA A 357 1.91 -23.24 4.39
N ILE A 358 1.29 -24.20 3.71
CA ILE A 358 1.97 -25.12 2.78
C ILE A 358 2.51 -24.35 1.57
N PRO A 359 1.70 -23.66 0.74
CA PRO A 359 2.21 -22.90 -0.40
C PRO A 359 3.11 -21.73 0.03
N THR A 360 2.89 -21.14 1.20
CA THR A 360 3.78 -20.12 1.78
C THR A 360 5.15 -20.71 2.11
N GLY A 361 5.19 -21.88 2.74
CA GLY A 361 6.42 -22.63 3.01
C GLY A 361 7.19 -22.97 1.73
N VAL A 362 6.49 -23.42 0.68
CA VAL A 362 7.12 -23.65 -0.65
C VAL A 362 7.86 -22.41 -1.13
N LYS A 363 7.30 -21.21 -0.99
CA LYS A 363 7.96 -19.96 -1.38
C LYS A 363 9.22 -19.68 -0.54
N ILE A 364 9.12 -19.80 0.77
CA ILE A 364 10.26 -19.59 1.69
C ILE A 364 11.41 -20.55 1.33
N PHE A 365 11.13 -21.85 1.17
CA PHE A 365 12.16 -22.82 0.79
C PHE A 365 12.75 -22.57 -0.60
N ASN A 366 11.94 -22.15 -1.56
CA ASN A 366 12.45 -21.82 -2.90
C ASN A 366 13.42 -20.62 -2.88
N TRP A 367 13.18 -19.60 -2.05
CA TRP A 367 14.14 -18.50 -1.85
C TRP A 367 15.40 -18.99 -1.14
N LEU A 368 15.28 -19.81 -0.09
CA LEU A 368 16.45 -20.41 0.60
C LEU A 368 17.28 -21.28 -0.35
N PHE A 369 16.66 -22.13 -1.17
CA PHE A 369 17.36 -22.95 -2.17
C PHE A 369 17.97 -22.12 -3.30
N THR A 370 17.37 -20.98 -3.64
CA THR A 370 17.98 -20.03 -4.57
C THR A 370 19.27 -19.45 -3.99
N MET A 371 19.27 -19.09 -2.71
CA MET A 371 20.45 -18.56 -2.01
C MET A 371 21.51 -19.64 -1.73
N TYR A 372 21.08 -20.89 -1.48
CA TYR A 372 21.99 -21.99 -1.17
C TYR A 372 23.06 -22.18 -2.27
N ARG A 373 24.35 -22.17 -1.89
CA ARG A 373 25.50 -22.17 -2.79
C ARG A 373 25.52 -21.04 -3.83
N GLY A 374 24.80 -19.94 -3.57
CA GLY A 374 24.88 -18.71 -4.35
C GLY A 374 26.04 -17.82 -3.89
N ARG A 375 26.42 -16.86 -4.74
CA ARG A 375 27.37 -15.79 -4.38
C ARG A 375 26.57 -14.57 -3.92
N ILE A 376 26.18 -14.58 -2.64
CA ILE A 376 25.29 -13.55 -2.08
C ILE A 376 26.04 -12.22 -1.94
N THR A 377 25.43 -11.16 -2.46
CA THR A 377 25.89 -9.78 -2.30
C THR A 377 24.92 -9.05 -1.36
N PHE A 378 25.39 -8.63 -0.20
CA PHE A 378 24.59 -7.97 0.84
C PHE A 378 24.43 -6.46 0.56
N THR A 379 23.70 -6.14 -0.50
CA THR A 379 23.24 -4.78 -0.80
C THR A 379 21.95 -4.48 -0.07
N THR A 380 21.57 -3.21 0.02
CA THR A 380 20.34 -2.79 0.69
C THR A 380 19.09 -3.59 0.24
N PRO A 381 18.81 -3.84 -1.06
CA PRO A 381 17.69 -4.68 -1.46
C PRO A 381 17.75 -6.10 -0.88
N MET A 382 18.93 -6.70 -0.87
CA MET A 382 19.11 -8.06 -0.34
C MET A 382 18.99 -8.10 1.19
N LEU A 383 19.47 -7.07 1.90
CA LEU A 383 19.32 -6.96 3.35
C LEU A 383 17.84 -6.93 3.74
N TRP A 384 17.01 -6.09 3.09
CA TRP A 384 15.56 -6.07 3.34
C TRP A 384 14.91 -7.43 3.10
N THR A 385 15.37 -8.16 2.06
CA THR A 385 14.90 -9.52 1.78
C THR A 385 15.27 -10.51 2.89
N MET A 386 16.49 -10.43 3.44
CA MET A 386 16.92 -11.26 4.57
C MET A 386 16.12 -10.94 5.84
N GLY A 387 15.88 -9.65 6.09
CA GLY A 387 15.00 -9.19 7.18
C GLY A 387 13.59 -9.78 7.04
N PHE A 388 13.01 -9.73 5.83
CA PHE A 388 11.73 -10.38 5.55
C PHE A 388 11.74 -11.88 5.90
N ILE A 389 12.70 -12.64 5.38
CA ILE A 389 12.73 -14.10 5.59
C ILE A 389 12.70 -14.45 7.08
N SER A 390 13.45 -13.71 7.91
CA SER A 390 13.48 -13.96 9.36
C SER A 390 12.17 -13.52 10.04
N THR A 391 11.71 -12.31 9.81
CA THR A 391 10.54 -11.74 10.50
C THR A 391 9.24 -12.37 10.02
N PHE A 392 9.04 -12.50 8.70
CA PHE A 392 7.81 -13.05 8.15
C PHE A 392 7.65 -14.54 8.45
N THR A 393 8.75 -15.32 8.46
CA THR A 393 8.69 -16.76 8.84
C THR A 393 8.18 -16.91 10.27
N PHE A 394 8.72 -16.11 11.20
CA PHE A 394 8.25 -16.11 12.59
C PHE A 394 6.77 -15.66 12.67
N GLY A 395 6.40 -14.59 11.96
CA GLY A 395 5.01 -14.15 11.87
C GLY A 395 4.06 -15.21 11.31
N GLY A 396 4.48 -15.95 10.27
CA GLY A 396 3.72 -17.06 9.70
C GLY A 396 3.50 -18.20 10.70
N MET A 397 4.52 -18.56 11.49
CA MET A 397 4.39 -19.57 12.55
C MET A 397 3.38 -19.16 13.61
N THR A 398 3.40 -17.89 14.06
CA THR A 398 2.40 -17.39 15.01
C THR A 398 1.00 -17.32 14.40
N GLY A 399 0.88 -17.13 13.08
CA GLY A 399 -0.38 -17.20 12.35
C GLY A 399 -0.96 -18.62 12.30
N VAL A 400 -0.12 -19.62 12.09
CA VAL A 400 -0.55 -21.04 12.15
C VAL A 400 -1.05 -21.40 13.56
N LEU A 401 -0.39 -20.89 14.60
CA LEU A 401 -0.88 -21.06 15.99
C LEU A 401 -2.28 -20.47 16.17
N MET A 402 -2.52 -19.26 15.68
CA MET A 402 -3.82 -18.59 15.78
C MET A 402 -4.89 -19.18 14.83
N ALA A 403 -4.49 -19.93 13.81
CA ALA A 403 -5.42 -20.67 12.96
C ALA A 403 -6.09 -21.86 13.68
N ILE A 404 -5.57 -22.27 14.83
CA ILE A 404 -6.16 -23.30 15.69
C ILE A 404 -7.22 -22.62 16.57
N PRO A 405 -8.54 -22.91 16.40
CA PRO A 405 -9.59 -22.21 17.15
C PRO A 405 -9.39 -22.25 18.67
N ALA A 406 -8.97 -23.39 19.23
CA ALA A 406 -8.72 -23.53 20.67
C ALA A 406 -7.62 -22.59 21.18
N ALA A 407 -6.56 -22.37 20.40
CA ALA A 407 -5.51 -21.41 20.74
C ALA A 407 -6.01 -19.96 20.55
N ASP A 408 -6.77 -19.69 19.48
CA ASP A 408 -7.31 -18.36 19.21
C ASP A 408 -8.29 -17.89 20.28
N PHE A 409 -9.07 -18.77 20.90
CA PHE A 409 -9.93 -18.40 22.03
C PHE A 409 -9.16 -17.75 23.19
N GLN A 410 -7.86 -18.04 23.35
CA GLN A 410 -7.00 -17.40 24.35
C GLN A 410 -6.29 -16.15 23.82
N LEU A 411 -5.99 -16.12 22.53
CA LEU A 411 -5.14 -15.10 21.89
C LEU A 411 -5.94 -14.03 21.16
N HIS A 412 -7.22 -14.30 20.87
CA HIS A 412 -8.10 -13.41 20.12
C HIS A 412 -8.22 -12.05 20.78
N ASN A 413 -8.07 -10.99 19.98
CA ASN A 413 -8.09 -9.60 20.45
C ASN A 413 -7.08 -9.27 21.57
N SER A 414 -6.08 -10.11 21.82
CA SER A 414 -4.95 -9.80 22.71
C SER A 414 -3.84 -9.04 22.00
N LEU A 415 -2.84 -8.60 22.73
CA LEU A 415 -1.62 -8.01 22.14
C LEU A 415 -0.78 -9.05 21.38
N PHE A 416 -0.98 -10.35 21.58
CA PHE A 416 -0.38 -11.39 20.74
C PHE A 416 -0.80 -11.24 19.27
N LEU A 417 -2.09 -11.04 19.02
CA LEU A 417 -2.60 -10.76 17.68
C LEU A 417 -1.95 -9.51 17.08
N ILE A 418 -1.76 -8.45 17.87
CA ILE A 418 -1.10 -7.22 17.43
C ILE A 418 0.34 -7.51 16.98
N ALA A 419 1.09 -8.26 17.77
CA ALA A 419 2.45 -8.64 17.42
C ALA A 419 2.49 -9.51 16.17
N HIS A 420 1.58 -10.49 16.04
CA HIS A 420 1.47 -11.36 14.87
C HIS A 420 1.29 -10.56 13.58
N PHE A 421 0.27 -9.72 13.48
CA PHE A 421 0.03 -9.05 12.21
C PHE A 421 1.07 -7.96 11.89
N HIS A 422 1.72 -7.34 12.90
CA HIS A 422 2.86 -6.46 12.62
C HIS A 422 4.08 -7.25 12.11
N ASN A 423 4.27 -8.49 12.54
CA ASN A 423 5.30 -9.37 11.98
C ASN A 423 5.06 -9.65 10.49
N THR A 424 3.82 -9.86 10.09
CA THR A 424 3.48 -10.12 8.69
C THR A 424 3.42 -8.85 7.85
N ILE A 425 2.90 -7.73 8.41
CA ILE A 425 2.78 -6.46 7.67
C ILE A 425 4.13 -5.74 7.60
N ILE A 426 4.80 -5.48 8.73
CA ILE A 426 6.09 -4.77 8.70
C ILE A 426 7.16 -5.69 8.13
N GLY A 427 7.31 -6.88 8.72
CA GLY A 427 8.32 -7.84 8.31
C GLY A 427 8.11 -8.42 6.91
N GLY A 428 6.86 -8.54 6.46
CA GLY A 428 6.51 -9.03 5.13
C GLY A 428 6.32 -7.90 4.11
N VAL A 429 5.25 -7.13 4.29
CA VAL A 429 4.80 -6.14 3.29
C VAL A 429 5.76 -4.96 3.20
N ILE A 430 6.05 -4.28 4.32
CA ILE A 430 6.88 -3.06 4.30
C ILE A 430 8.32 -3.38 3.91
N PHE A 431 8.93 -4.44 4.46
CA PHE A 431 10.28 -4.84 4.07
C PHE A 431 10.35 -5.24 2.60
N GLY A 432 9.29 -5.89 2.06
CA GLY A 432 9.20 -6.19 0.64
C GLY A 432 9.18 -4.95 -0.23
N TYR A 433 8.39 -3.95 0.14
CA TYR A 433 8.32 -2.71 -0.63
C TYR A 433 9.59 -1.87 -0.50
N PHE A 434 10.27 -1.88 0.64
CA PHE A 434 11.59 -1.26 0.77
C PHE A 434 12.65 -1.99 -0.06
N ALA A 435 12.60 -3.32 -0.13
CA ALA A 435 13.46 -4.09 -1.03
C ALA A 435 13.22 -3.72 -2.49
N GLY A 436 11.96 -3.67 -2.93
CA GLY A 436 11.57 -3.28 -4.29
C GLY A 436 11.94 -1.84 -4.62
N LEU A 437 11.70 -0.91 -3.70
CA LEU A 437 12.09 0.48 -3.87
C LEU A 437 13.61 0.61 -4.05
N ALA A 438 14.41 -0.03 -3.19
CA ALA A 438 15.86 0.03 -3.28
C ALA A 438 16.38 -0.68 -4.55
N TYR A 439 15.74 -1.77 -4.98
CA TYR A 439 16.08 -2.53 -6.17
C TYR A 439 15.84 -1.74 -7.45
N TRP A 440 14.63 -1.17 -7.61
CA TRP A 440 14.24 -0.43 -8.80
C TRP A 440 14.56 1.07 -8.76
N PHE A 441 15.02 1.61 -7.64
CA PHE A 441 15.35 3.04 -7.52
C PHE A 441 16.30 3.54 -8.63
N PRO A 442 17.42 2.84 -8.96
CA PRO A 442 18.30 3.28 -10.03
C PRO A 442 17.59 3.35 -11.37
N LYS A 443 16.68 2.41 -11.65
CA LYS A 443 15.91 2.39 -12.90
C LYS A 443 15.05 3.64 -13.06
N PHE A 444 14.34 4.08 -12.00
CA PHE A 444 13.38 5.18 -12.11
C PHE A 444 13.97 6.57 -11.91
N PHE A 445 15.06 6.66 -11.15
CA PHE A 445 15.70 7.95 -10.84
C PHE A 445 17.04 8.16 -11.53
N GLY A 446 17.61 7.13 -12.14
CA GLY A 446 18.87 7.19 -12.89
C GLY A 446 20.13 7.26 -12.04
N PHE A 447 20.06 6.95 -10.73
CA PHE A 447 21.20 6.90 -9.81
C PHE A 447 20.95 5.93 -8.66
N LYS A 448 22.02 5.39 -8.07
CA LYS A 448 21.94 4.45 -6.95
C LYS A 448 21.70 5.15 -5.61
N LEU A 449 20.94 4.49 -4.73
CA LEU A 449 20.84 4.90 -3.33
C LEU A 449 22.17 4.67 -2.60
N ASN A 450 22.41 5.48 -1.56
CA ASN A 450 23.57 5.33 -0.70
C ASN A 450 23.46 4.07 0.16
N GLU A 451 24.31 3.09 -0.06
CA GLU A 451 24.29 1.79 0.63
C GLU A 451 24.59 1.89 2.13
N LYS A 452 25.48 2.81 2.54
CA LYS A 452 25.86 2.98 3.95
C LYS A 452 24.67 3.34 4.82
N TYR A 453 23.93 4.38 4.44
CA TYR A 453 22.76 4.82 5.19
C TYR A 453 21.57 3.86 5.03
N GLY A 454 21.47 3.17 3.87
CA GLY A 454 20.49 2.09 3.69
C GLY A 454 20.73 0.92 4.65
N THR A 455 21.99 0.54 4.86
CA THR A 455 22.37 -0.50 5.83
C THR A 455 22.06 -0.08 7.27
N TYR A 456 22.32 1.18 7.64
CA TYR A 456 21.97 1.70 8.97
C TYR A 456 20.45 1.70 9.19
N ALA A 457 19.69 2.15 8.19
CA ALA A 457 18.24 2.11 8.22
C ALA A 457 17.74 0.67 8.43
N PHE A 458 18.23 -0.27 7.65
CA PHE A 458 17.86 -1.69 7.74
C PHE A 458 18.06 -2.25 9.15
N TRP A 459 19.24 -2.06 9.74
CA TRP A 459 19.53 -2.60 11.07
C TRP A 459 18.67 -1.93 12.15
N CYS A 460 18.43 -0.63 12.07
CA CYS A 460 17.54 0.05 13.00
C CYS A 460 16.09 -0.49 12.89
N TRP A 461 15.59 -0.72 11.66
CA TRP A 461 14.26 -1.29 11.48
C TRP A 461 14.16 -2.71 12.02
N VAL A 462 15.11 -3.59 11.73
CA VAL A 462 15.05 -5.00 12.16
C VAL A 462 15.23 -5.14 13.66
N ILE A 463 16.27 -4.50 14.23
CA ILE A 463 16.52 -4.54 15.67
C ILE A 463 15.37 -3.89 16.42
N GLY A 464 14.95 -2.69 15.99
CA GLY A 464 13.83 -1.97 16.57
C GLY A 464 12.53 -2.77 16.50
N PHE A 465 12.30 -3.50 15.39
CA PHE A 465 11.16 -4.37 15.23
C PHE A 465 11.11 -5.47 16.30
N PHE A 466 12.19 -6.21 16.49
CA PHE A 466 12.22 -7.27 17.50
C PHE A 466 12.12 -6.71 18.93
N VAL A 467 12.78 -5.59 19.22
CA VAL A 467 12.68 -4.91 20.53
C VAL A 467 11.26 -4.39 20.78
N ALA A 468 10.55 -3.94 19.73
CA ALA A 468 9.18 -3.46 19.86
C ALA A 468 8.15 -4.59 20.02
N PHE A 469 8.26 -5.68 19.26
CA PHE A 469 7.16 -6.64 19.12
C PHE A 469 7.35 -7.95 19.89
N LEU A 470 8.57 -8.41 20.23
CA LEU A 470 8.74 -9.57 21.10
C LEU A 470 8.13 -9.36 22.50
N PRO A 471 8.34 -8.20 23.17
CA PRO A 471 7.64 -7.93 24.42
C PRO A 471 6.12 -7.92 24.30
N ILE A 472 5.59 -7.48 23.15
CA ILE A 472 4.14 -7.43 22.88
C ILE A 472 3.56 -8.85 22.75
N TYR A 473 4.27 -9.82 22.18
CA TYR A 473 3.87 -11.22 22.22
C TYR A 473 3.75 -11.73 23.67
N ILE A 474 4.75 -11.42 24.53
CA ILE A 474 4.77 -11.85 25.92
C ILE A 474 3.58 -11.25 26.68
N VAL A 475 3.36 -9.95 26.56
CA VAL A 475 2.26 -9.26 27.24
C VAL A 475 0.89 -9.79 26.74
N GLY A 476 0.79 -10.14 25.46
CA GLY A 476 -0.39 -10.79 24.90
C GLY A 476 -0.65 -12.17 25.51
N LEU A 477 0.39 -12.99 25.75
CA LEU A 477 0.30 -14.26 26.47
C LEU A 477 -0.03 -14.07 27.96
N MET A 478 0.35 -12.93 28.55
CA MET A 478 -0.05 -12.55 29.92
C MET A 478 -1.50 -12.05 29.99
N GLY A 479 -2.26 -12.02 28.88
CA GLY A 479 -3.67 -11.70 28.84
C GLY A 479 -4.01 -10.23 28.56
N MET A 480 -3.07 -9.38 28.22
CA MET A 480 -3.40 -7.99 27.86
C MET A 480 -4.21 -7.93 26.56
N THR A 481 -5.41 -7.35 26.64
CA THR A 481 -6.25 -7.11 25.46
C THR A 481 -5.78 -5.89 24.68
N ARG A 482 -6.06 -5.85 23.38
CA ARG A 482 -5.82 -4.67 22.54
C ARG A 482 -6.78 -3.53 22.87
N ARG A 483 -6.44 -2.29 22.47
CA ARG A 483 -7.24 -1.06 22.64
C ARG A 483 -7.31 -0.51 24.06
N LEU A 484 -6.52 -1.00 25.00
CA LEU A 484 -6.40 -0.38 26.30
C LEU A 484 -5.56 0.88 26.21
N SER A 485 -6.04 1.99 26.76
CA SER A 485 -5.29 3.25 26.92
C SER A 485 -4.61 3.37 28.28
N HIS A 486 -5.02 2.51 29.23
CA HIS A 486 -4.57 2.48 30.62
C HIS A 486 -4.72 1.05 31.19
N TYR A 487 -3.91 0.69 32.19
CA TYR A 487 -3.94 -0.63 32.84
C TYR A 487 -3.46 -0.55 34.29
N ASP A 488 -3.83 -1.58 35.09
CA ASP A 488 -3.42 -1.66 36.49
C ASP A 488 -1.93 -2.06 36.62
N ILE A 489 -1.21 -1.42 37.54
CA ILE A 489 0.22 -1.67 37.78
C ILE A 489 0.51 -3.10 38.26
N THR A 490 -0.44 -3.75 38.93
CA THR A 490 -0.30 -5.13 39.44
C THR A 490 -0.25 -6.18 38.33
N THR A 491 -0.62 -5.83 37.11
CA THR A 491 -0.57 -6.74 35.93
C THR A 491 0.85 -7.15 35.54
N GLY A 492 1.87 -6.37 35.96
CA GLY A 492 3.27 -6.62 35.59
C GLY A 492 3.62 -6.36 34.12
N TRP A 493 2.74 -5.70 33.34
CA TRP A 493 2.97 -5.45 31.90
C TRP A 493 3.90 -4.30 31.60
N GLN A 494 4.02 -3.33 32.52
CA GLN A 494 4.73 -2.07 32.27
C GLN A 494 6.18 -2.24 31.78
N PRO A 495 7.03 -3.10 32.35
CA PRO A 495 8.42 -3.24 31.89
C PRO A 495 8.50 -3.64 30.41
N PHE A 496 7.63 -4.55 29.96
CA PHE A 496 7.56 -4.99 28.56
C PHE A 496 7.08 -3.87 27.63
N LEU A 497 6.12 -3.06 28.08
CA LEU A 497 5.59 -1.95 27.30
C LEU A 497 6.61 -0.79 27.16
N ILE A 498 7.44 -0.56 28.18
CA ILE A 498 8.58 0.36 28.10
C ILE A 498 9.62 -0.13 27.09
N ILE A 499 9.99 -1.42 27.13
CA ILE A 499 10.91 -2.01 26.14
C ILE A 499 10.33 -1.87 24.73
N ALA A 500 9.04 -2.13 24.56
CA ALA A 500 8.37 -1.95 23.26
C ALA A 500 8.42 -0.50 22.77
N ALA A 501 8.27 0.49 23.65
CA ALA A 501 8.39 1.91 23.31
C ALA A 501 9.83 2.27 22.86
N ILE A 502 10.84 1.72 23.53
CA ILE A 502 12.26 1.87 23.11
C ILE A 502 12.45 1.31 21.70
N GLY A 503 11.85 0.13 21.41
CA GLY A 503 11.89 -0.45 20.06
C GLY A 503 11.30 0.47 18.99
N VAL A 504 10.20 1.16 19.29
CA VAL A 504 9.60 2.17 18.39
C VAL A 504 10.55 3.34 18.15
N CYS A 505 11.27 3.81 19.18
CA CYS A 505 12.29 4.86 19.00
C CYS A 505 13.44 4.40 18.08
N ILE A 506 13.84 3.13 18.16
CA ILE A 506 14.87 2.58 17.26
C ILE A 506 14.33 2.50 15.82
N ILE A 507 13.06 2.10 15.61
CA ILE A 507 12.43 2.14 14.27
C ILE A 507 12.38 3.57 13.74
N ALA A 508 12.03 4.55 14.59
CA ALA A 508 12.04 5.97 14.21
C ALA A 508 13.43 6.41 13.70
N LEU A 509 14.50 6.01 14.40
CA LEU A 509 15.87 6.25 13.95
C LEU A 509 16.15 5.59 12.59
N GLY A 510 15.59 4.42 12.33
CA GLY A 510 15.63 3.77 11.03
C GLY A 510 14.98 4.62 9.93
N GLY A 511 13.83 5.22 10.21
CA GLY A 511 13.17 6.18 9.30
C GLY A 511 14.01 7.44 9.06
N VAL A 512 14.67 7.96 10.10
CA VAL A 512 15.62 9.09 9.97
C VAL A 512 16.78 8.71 9.05
N PHE A 513 17.38 7.51 9.19
CA PHE A 513 18.44 7.06 8.30
C PHE A 513 17.96 6.86 6.86
N GLN A 514 16.71 6.44 6.63
CA GLN A 514 16.12 6.41 5.28
C GLN A 514 16.00 7.83 4.69
N GLY A 515 15.55 8.80 5.48
CA GLY A 515 15.53 10.21 5.08
C GLY A 515 16.92 10.73 4.71
N ILE A 516 17.94 10.43 5.54
CA ILE A 516 19.35 10.77 5.26
C ILE A 516 19.83 10.05 4.01
N GLN A 517 19.50 8.77 3.81
CA GLN A 517 19.83 8.00 2.62
C GLN A 517 19.32 8.70 1.37
N LEU A 518 18.04 9.07 1.35
CA LEU A 518 17.43 9.79 0.23
C LEU A 518 18.12 11.13 0.00
N TYR A 519 18.30 11.93 1.04
CA TYR A 519 18.94 13.25 0.94
C TYR A 519 20.36 13.16 0.36
N VAL A 520 21.20 12.30 0.91
CA VAL A 520 22.58 12.11 0.43
C VAL A 520 22.59 11.58 -1.00
N SER A 521 21.73 10.63 -1.34
CA SER A 521 21.63 10.07 -2.68
C SER A 521 21.22 11.12 -3.72
N PHE A 522 20.26 11.99 -3.40
CA PHE A 522 19.85 13.10 -4.26
C PHE A 522 20.92 14.19 -4.37
N ARG A 523 21.63 14.50 -3.28
CA ARG A 523 22.77 15.44 -3.29
C ARG A 523 23.87 14.95 -4.21
N ASP A 524 24.23 13.68 -4.09
CA ASP A 524 25.38 13.09 -4.78
C ASP A 524 24.99 12.41 -6.13
N ARG A 525 23.76 12.62 -6.60
CA ARG A 525 23.18 11.95 -7.79
C ARG A 525 24.00 12.09 -9.07
N LYS A 526 24.76 13.18 -9.23
CA LYS A 526 25.60 13.39 -10.40
C LYS A 526 26.81 12.44 -10.43
N HIS A 527 27.33 12.07 -9.26
CA HIS A 527 28.47 11.16 -9.11
C HIS A 527 28.03 9.68 -9.11
N ASN A 528 26.79 9.40 -8.70
CA ASN A 528 26.25 8.04 -8.60
C ASN A 528 25.27 7.70 -9.73
N LYS A 529 25.39 8.38 -10.87
CA LYS A 529 24.52 8.19 -12.03
C LYS A 529 24.65 6.77 -12.57
N ASP A 530 23.52 6.11 -12.82
CA ASP A 530 23.50 4.85 -13.56
C ASP A 530 23.57 5.13 -15.06
N LEU A 531 24.72 4.80 -15.66
CA LEU A 531 24.95 4.95 -17.10
C LEU A 531 24.64 3.66 -17.87
N THR A 532 24.52 2.52 -17.17
CA THR A 532 24.38 1.20 -17.78
C THR A 532 22.93 0.86 -18.10
N GLY A 533 21.97 1.43 -17.38
CA GLY A 533 20.57 1.00 -17.40
C GLY A 533 20.34 -0.33 -16.67
N ASP A 534 21.38 -1.04 -16.25
CA ASP A 534 21.31 -2.32 -15.56
C ASP A 534 22.42 -2.44 -14.47
N PRO A 535 22.27 -1.70 -13.36
CA PRO A 535 23.32 -1.63 -12.33
C PRO A 535 23.48 -2.91 -11.51
N TRP A 536 22.60 -3.90 -11.68
CA TRP A 536 22.56 -5.13 -10.90
C TRP A 536 22.83 -6.41 -11.70
N ASP A 537 23.05 -6.30 -13.00
CA ASP A 537 23.09 -7.43 -13.93
C ASP A 537 21.77 -8.24 -13.90
N GLY A 538 20.66 -7.50 -14.07
CA GLY A 538 19.29 -8.01 -13.99
C GLY A 538 18.93 -8.97 -15.11
N ARG A 539 17.82 -9.71 -14.91
CA ARG A 539 17.40 -10.79 -15.82
C ARG A 539 16.14 -10.46 -16.62
N THR A 540 15.39 -9.46 -16.18
CA THR A 540 14.04 -9.13 -16.65
C THR A 540 14.03 -7.85 -17.49
N LEU A 541 12.98 -7.64 -18.29
CA LEU A 541 12.91 -6.63 -19.36
C LEU A 541 13.06 -5.19 -18.90
N GLU A 542 12.68 -4.85 -17.68
CA GLU A 542 12.80 -3.48 -17.16
C GLU A 542 14.26 -2.99 -17.20
N TRP A 543 15.21 -3.91 -17.12
CA TRP A 543 16.65 -3.59 -17.17
C TRP A 543 17.17 -3.38 -18.59
N SER A 544 16.40 -3.75 -19.64
CA SER A 544 16.78 -3.51 -21.03
C SER A 544 16.61 -2.06 -21.49
N THR A 545 15.95 -1.21 -20.69
CA THR A 545 15.74 0.21 -20.98
C THR A 545 16.80 1.07 -20.28
N SER A 546 16.95 2.34 -20.72
CA SER A 546 17.80 3.30 -20.00
C SER A 546 17.28 3.60 -18.58
N SER A 547 18.11 4.21 -17.74
CA SER A 547 17.79 4.70 -16.40
C SER A 547 17.88 6.23 -16.33
N PRO A 548 16.75 6.99 -16.21
CA PRO A 548 15.37 6.54 -16.26
C PRO A 548 14.88 6.12 -17.65
N PRO A 549 13.82 5.30 -17.75
CA PRO A 549 13.22 4.92 -19.04
C PRO A 549 12.60 6.13 -19.77
N PRO A 550 12.50 6.09 -21.11
CA PRO A 550 11.73 7.10 -21.86
C PRO A 550 10.26 7.10 -21.43
N PHE A 551 9.54 8.16 -21.79
CA PHE A 551 8.10 8.21 -21.49
C PHE A 551 7.31 7.14 -22.24
N TYR A 552 7.77 6.68 -23.40
CA TYR A 552 7.21 5.57 -24.17
C TYR A 552 7.79 4.18 -23.79
N ASN A 553 8.61 4.04 -22.78
CA ASN A 553 9.28 2.82 -22.29
C ASN A 553 10.20 2.16 -23.33
N PHE A 554 9.64 1.64 -24.41
CA PHE A 554 10.34 0.88 -25.45
C PHE A 554 10.19 1.52 -26.82
N ALA A 555 11.29 1.93 -27.44
CA ALA A 555 11.30 2.35 -28.83
C ALA A 555 10.91 1.18 -29.76
N HIS A 556 11.50 0.01 -29.50
CA HIS A 556 11.13 -1.27 -30.10
C HIS A 556 10.64 -2.22 -29.01
N ILE A 557 9.44 -2.78 -29.19
CA ILE A 557 8.90 -3.78 -28.26
C ILE A 557 9.70 -5.08 -28.45
N PRO A 558 10.35 -5.61 -27.39
CA PRO A 558 11.17 -6.80 -27.51
C PRO A 558 10.31 -8.06 -27.72
N THR A 559 10.85 -9.05 -28.45
CA THR A 559 10.24 -10.38 -28.52
C THR A 559 10.86 -11.28 -27.46
N VAL A 560 10.03 -11.93 -26.66
CA VAL A 560 10.43 -12.77 -25.53
C VAL A 560 10.52 -14.23 -25.93
N HIS A 561 11.67 -14.85 -25.77
CA HIS A 561 11.94 -16.24 -26.12
C HIS A 561 12.00 -17.18 -24.90
N GLY A 562 12.36 -16.66 -23.73
CA GLY A 562 12.54 -17.41 -22.49
C GLY A 562 12.01 -16.67 -21.26
N ARG A 563 12.17 -17.28 -20.09
CA ARG A 563 11.77 -16.70 -18.78
C ARG A 563 12.65 -15.53 -18.35
N HIS A 564 13.91 -15.54 -18.77
CA HIS A 564 14.91 -14.53 -18.43
C HIS A 564 15.15 -13.63 -19.63
N ALA A 565 14.11 -12.92 -20.07
CA ALA A 565 14.06 -12.23 -21.35
C ALA A 565 15.27 -11.31 -21.59
N PHE A 566 15.65 -10.48 -20.62
CA PHE A 566 16.82 -9.59 -20.79
C PHE A 566 18.16 -10.35 -20.66
N TRP A 567 18.23 -11.38 -19.83
CA TRP A 567 19.41 -12.25 -19.78
C TRP A 567 19.67 -12.92 -21.12
N ASP A 568 18.62 -13.43 -21.78
CA ASP A 568 18.68 -14.03 -23.09
C ASP A 568 19.10 -13.01 -24.16
N MET A 569 18.71 -11.74 -24.03
CA MET A 569 19.16 -10.64 -24.88
C MET A 569 20.67 -10.30 -24.68
N LYS A 570 21.19 -10.42 -23.46
CA LYS A 570 22.59 -10.13 -23.14
C LYS A 570 23.55 -11.27 -23.51
N TYR A 571 23.15 -12.51 -23.23
CA TYR A 571 24.06 -13.66 -23.22
C TYR A 571 23.54 -14.85 -24.03
N GLY A 572 22.32 -14.83 -24.55
CA GLY A 572 21.72 -15.92 -25.32
C GLY A 572 21.80 -15.70 -26.83
N GLU A 573 21.21 -16.63 -27.60
CA GLU A 573 21.14 -16.55 -29.07
C GLU A 573 20.44 -15.28 -29.58
N ALA A 574 19.59 -14.66 -28.76
CA ALA A 574 18.94 -13.39 -29.08
C ALA A 574 19.95 -12.22 -29.22
N HIS A 575 21.12 -12.32 -28.62
CA HIS A 575 22.19 -11.31 -28.75
C HIS A 575 22.73 -11.21 -30.20
N MET A 576 22.66 -12.28 -30.96
CA MET A 576 23.17 -12.34 -32.36
C MET A 576 22.15 -11.85 -33.39
N ARG A 577 20.95 -11.45 -32.98
CA ARG A 577 19.92 -10.97 -33.93
C ARG A 577 20.17 -9.51 -34.30
N PRO A 578 19.99 -9.13 -35.58
CA PRO A 578 20.19 -7.76 -36.01
C PRO A 578 19.22 -6.84 -35.25
N GLN A 579 19.74 -5.75 -34.67
CA GLN A 579 18.94 -4.68 -34.10
C GLN A 579 18.15 -4.00 -35.21
N HIS A 580 16.90 -3.62 -34.92
CA HIS A 580 16.09 -2.88 -35.86
C HIS A 580 16.81 -1.60 -36.34
N SER A 581 16.87 -1.40 -37.65
CA SER A 581 17.58 -0.27 -38.25
C SER A 581 16.76 1.02 -38.35
N SER A 582 15.44 0.96 -38.17
CA SER A 582 14.53 2.11 -38.29
C SER A 582 13.55 2.18 -37.13
N TYR A 583 13.28 3.41 -36.69
CA TYR A 583 12.24 3.69 -35.69
C TYR A 583 10.90 3.92 -36.38
N GLU A 584 9.81 3.69 -35.66
CA GLU A 584 8.45 3.89 -36.10
C GLU A 584 7.76 4.99 -35.23
N ASP A 585 6.70 5.56 -35.76
CA ASP A 585 5.83 6.46 -35.03
C ASP A 585 5.21 5.74 -33.83
N ILE A 586 5.17 6.40 -32.68
CA ILE A 586 4.63 5.86 -31.43
C ILE A 586 3.41 6.66 -31.00
N VAL A 587 2.27 5.99 -30.89
CA VAL A 587 1.04 6.59 -30.34
C VAL A 587 1.12 6.58 -28.80
N MET A 588 0.89 7.74 -28.18
CA MET A 588 0.94 7.93 -26.74
C MET A 588 -0.29 8.67 -26.23
N PRO A 589 -0.77 8.39 -24.99
CA PRO A 589 -1.93 9.06 -24.41
C PRO A 589 -1.61 10.53 -24.07
N LYS A 590 -2.58 11.42 -24.35
CA LYS A 590 -2.51 12.83 -23.95
C LYS A 590 -2.74 13.00 -22.44
N ASN A 591 -1.99 13.89 -21.82
CA ASN A 591 -2.25 14.34 -20.45
C ASN A 591 -3.62 15.01 -20.34
N THR A 592 -4.32 14.79 -19.23
CA THR A 592 -5.64 15.37 -18.99
C THR A 592 -5.84 15.73 -17.51
N PRO A 593 -6.45 16.86 -17.17
CA PRO A 593 -6.75 17.24 -15.80
C PRO A 593 -7.98 16.51 -15.22
N LEU A 594 -8.76 15.81 -16.04
CA LEU A 594 -10.07 15.30 -15.65
C LEU A 594 -10.00 14.29 -14.51
N GLY A 595 -8.94 13.47 -14.43
CA GLY A 595 -8.74 12.57 -13.29
C GLY A 595 -8.64 13.32 -11.95
N PHE A 596 -7.87 14.39 -11.92
CA PHE A 596 -7.76 15.29 -10.76
C PHE A 596 -9.08 16.01 -10.46
N ILE A 597 -9.77 16.53 -11.48
CA ILE A 597 -11.03 17.26 -11.30
C ILE A 597 -12.14 16.38 -10.73
N ILE A 598 -12.30 15.16 -11.27
CA ILE A 598 -13.27 14.18 -10.75
C ILE A 598 -12.99 13.85 -9.29
N ALA A 599 -11.73 13.60 -8.95
CA ALA A 599 -11.32 13.27 -7.59
C ALA A 599 -11.46 14.47 -6.62
N ALA A 600 -11.23 15.70 -7.08
CA ALA A 600 -11.49 16.91 -6.31
C ALA A 600 -13.00 17.07 -6.00
N PHE A 601 -13.87 16.84 -6.97
CA PHE A 601 -15.32 16.79 -6.71
C PHE A 601 -15.71 15.64 -5.78
N ALA A 602 -15.05 14.48 -5.87
CA ALA A 602 -15.28 13.37 -4.95
C ALA A 602 -14.87 13.72 -3.51
N LEU A 603 -13.78 14.46 -3.31
CA LEU A 603 -13.39 15.00 -2.00
C LEU A 603 -14.45 15.98 -1.45
N VAL A 604 -14.90 16.91 -2.29
CA VAL A 604 -15.96 17.87 -1.90
C VAL A 604 -17.26 17.14 -1.57
N PHE A 605 -17.63 16.12 -2.36
CA PHE A 605 -18.80 15.29 -2.08
C PHE A 605 -18.68 14.56 -0.75
N GLY A 606 -17.53 13.91 -0.49
CA GLY A 606 -17.27 13.20 0.76
C GLY A 606 -17.33 14.13 1.98
N PHE A 607 -16.74 15.31 1.89
CA PHE A 607 -16.85 16.33 2.96
C PHE A 607 -18.27 16.83 3.15
N ALA A 608 -18.96 17.15 2.06
CA ALA A 608 -20.32 17.69 2.10
C ALA A 608 -21.32 16.69 2.71
N ILE A 609 -21.19 15.40 2.39
CA ILE A 609 -22.09 14.38 2.92
C ILE A 609 -21.84 14.09 4.39
N VAL A 610 -20.58 14.10 4.84
CA VAL A 610 -20.20 13.99 6.26
C VAL A 610 -20.87 15.10 7.09
N TRP A 611 -20.93 16.32 6.56
CA TRP A 611 -21.49 17.48 7.27
C TRP A 611 -22.94 17.79 6.88
N HIS A 612 -23.63 16.91 6.14
CA HIS A 612 -25.01 17.09 5.69
C HIS A 612 -25.26 18.40 4.90
N ILE A 613 -24.26 18.85 4.12
CA ILE A 613 -24.36 20.04 3.27
C ILE A 613 -24.97 19.63 1.91
N THR A 614 -26.29 19.40 1.89
CA THR A 614 -26.99 18.75 0.77
C THR A 614 -26.85 19.45 -0.57
N TRP A 615 -26.84 20.80 -0.62
CA TRP A 615 -26.64 21.54 -1.86
C TRP A 615 -25.25 21.32 -2.43
N LEU A 616 -24.21 21.22 -1.55
CA LEU A 616 -22.83 21.01 -1.97
C LEU A 616 -22.63 19.56 -2.45
N CYS A 617 -23.32 18.58 -1.86
CA CYS A 617 -23.38 17.21 -2.38
C CYS A 617 -23.92 17.19 -3.82
N ALA A 618 -25.03 17.91 -4.08
CA ALA A 618 -25.61 17.99 -5.42
C ALA A 618 -24.65 18.63 -6.43
N VAL A 619 -24.02 19.75 -6.08
CA VAL A 619 -23.04 20.43 -6.93
C VAL A 619 -21.84 19.52 -7.23
N ALA A 620 -21.31 18.85 -6.21
CA ALA A 620 -20.18 17.95 -6.39
C ALA A 620 -20.53 16.74 -7.28
N LEU A 621 -21.70 16.14 -7.08
CA LEU A 621 -22.17 15.03 -7.91
C LEU A 621 -22.38 15.44 -9.37
N ILE A 622 -22.99 16.61 -9.61
CA ILE A 622 -23.14 17.18 -10.96
C ILE A 622 -21.74 17.41 -11.57
N GLY A 623 -20.78 17.93 -10.79
CA GLY A 623 -19.41 18.13 -11.24
C GLY A 623 -18.70 16.84 -11.65
N ILE A 624 -18.90 15.74 -10.87
CA ILE A 624 -18.39 14.41 -11.23
C ILE A 624 -19.01 13.95 -12.56
N ILE A 625 -20.35 13.96 -12.66
CA ILE A 625 -21.07 13.49 -13.84
C ILE A 625 -20.66 14.31 -15.08
N ALA A 626 -20.64 15.63 -14.99
CA ALA A 626 -20.23 16.51 -16.08
C ALA A 626 -18.78 16.21 -16.53
N SER A 627 -17.86 16.02 -15.57
CA SER A 627 -16.46 15.70 -15.90
C SER A 627 -16.31 14.35 -16.59
N VAL A 628 -17.09 13.34 -16.16
CA VAL A 628 -17.13 12.02 -16.83
C VAL A 628 -17.71 12.15 -18.23
N MET A 629 -18.78 12.92 -18.40
CA MET A 629 -19.38 13.19 -19.72
C MET A 629 -18.38 13.88 -20.65
N VAL A 630 -17.70 14.94 -20.18
CA VAL A 630 -16.66 15.62 -20.96
C VAL A 630 -15.59 14.62 -21.43
N ARG A 631 -15.14 13.73 -20.52
CA ARG A 631 -14.16 12.70 -20.88
C ARG A 631 -14.70 11.70 -21.92
N SER A 632 -15.97 11.33 -21.82
CA SER A 632 -16.59 10.35 -22.72
C SER A 632 -16.75 10.88 -24.14
N PHE A 633 -16.88 12.19 -24.31
CA PHE A 633 -16.98 12.85 -25.62
C PHE A 633 -15.62 13.30 -26.18
N ASP A 634 -14.53 13.20 -25.41
CA ASP A 634 -13.19 13.56 -25.87
C ASP A 634 -12.67 12.52 -26.87
N GLN A 635 -12.55 12.91 -28.13
CA GLN A 635 -12.04 12.04 -29.21
C GLN A 635 -10.53 12.17 -29.41
N GLU A 636 -9.92 13.26 -28.91
CA GLU A 636 -8.50 13.53 -29.09
C GLU A 636 -7.68 13.08 -27.86
N THR A 637 -7.74 11.80 -27.53
CA THR A 637 -7.11 11.24 -26.33
C THR A 637 -5.65 10.82 -26.50
N GLU A 638 -5.14 10.86 -27.74
CA GLU A 638 -3.80 10.38 -28.10
C GLU A 638 -3.04 11.40 -28.94
N TYR A 639 -1.72 11.25 -28.99
CA TYR A 639 -0.84 12.00 -29.88
C TYR A 639 0.25 11.07 -30.43
N VAL A 640 0.81 11.44 -31.61
CA VAL A 640 1.87 10.69 -32.26
C VAL A 640 3.24 11.28 -31.91
N VAL A 641 4.16 10.44 -31.47
CA VAL A 641 5.59 10.75 -31.35
C VAL A 641 6.25 10.24 -32.63
N SER A 642 6.73 11.17 -33.49
CA SER A 642 7.31 10.80 -34.77
C SER A 642 8.58 9.95 -34.63
N ALA A 643 8.82 9.06 -35.59
CA ALA A 643 10.00 8.23 -35.69
C ALA A 643 11.31 9.02 -35.55
N GLU A 644 11.37 10.23 -36.15
CA GLU A 644 12.49 11.15 -36.03
C GLU A 644 12.72 11.60 -34.57
N THR A 645 11.62 11.92 -33.84
CA THR A 645 11.69 12.29 -32.43
C THR A 645 12.17 11.13 -31.57
N VAL A 646 11.70 9.91 -31.85
CA VAL A 646 12.17 8.68 -31.17
C VAL A 646 13.66 8.49 -31.43
N ALA A 647 14.11 8.57 -32.71
CA ALA A 647 15.51 8.45 -33.08
C ALA A 647 16.39 9.48 -32.36
N LEU A 648 15.94 10.74 -32.28
CA LEU A 648 16.66 11.80 -31.58
C LEU A 648 16.78 11.53 -30.08
N ILE A 649 15.73 11.01 -29.43
CA ILE A 649 15.75 10.65 -28.00
C ILE A 649 16.72 9.51 -27.77
N GLU A 650 16.66 8.45 -28.55
CA GLU A 650 17.54 7.29 -28.41
C GLU A 650 19.01 7.64 -28.71
N SER A 651 19.30 8.43 -29.74
CA SER A 651 20.68 8.85 -30.07
C SER A 651 21.35 9.68 -28.95
N ARG A 652 20.58 10.53 -28.26
CA ARG A 652 21.10 11.31 -27.11
C ARG A 652 21.45 10.41 -25.92
N ARG A 653 20.80 9.27 -25.80
CA ARG A 653 21.04 8.28 -24.73
C ARG A 653 22.29 7.45 -25.02
N HIS A 654 22.50 7.02 -26.25
CA HIS A 654 23.73 6.33 -26.65
C HIS A 654 24.99 7.19 -26.53
N LYS A 655 24.88 8.54 -26.61
CA LYS A 655 26.00 9.45 -26.38
C LYS A 655 26.32 9.71 -24.91
N THR A 656 25.47 9.29 -24.00
CA THR A 656 25.67 9.44 -22.53
C THR A 656 26.19 8.16 -21.89
N ILE A 657 26.31 7.08 -22.66
CA ILE A 657 26.98 5.82 -22.33
C ILE A 657 28.36 5.83 -22.97
#